data_1e9bdce5c4dee2c9e0ffd12d794e6b92
#
_entry.id   1e9bdce5c4dee2c9e0ffd12d794e6b92
#
_cell.length_a   1.000
_cell.length_b   1.000
_cell.length_c   1.000
_cell.angle_alpha   90.00
_cell.angle_beta   90.00
_cell.angle_gamma   90.00
#
_symmetry.space_group_name_H-M   'P 1'
#
loop_
_entity.id
_entity.type
_entity.pdbx_description
1 polymer ?
#
loop_
_entity_poly.entity_id
_entity_poly.type
_entity_poly.pdbx_seq_one_letter_code
_entity_poly.pdbx_strand_id
1 'polypeptide(L)'
;MTLRSLYRDTALACAVLSAITFLPVAARAAEPAATAPKIGGATPMEWSIRMARSEMDRRGDRMFFKEGGRARWEYTHGLFSYALVTLGVASGQADILDYGERLASTFITADGEIETYRVPSRKFDKIEEYNIDLIPPGRTILHLYRKTGDERYIKSIALLKDQLDKQPRTSDGGFWHKQRYPYQMWLDGLYMGSPFLAEYGQIFGKPEALEDVVHQIKLMDKHSYNAAKGLHYHAWDEKRAQDWADKQTGLSPNFWSRSIGWYGMALVDCLDYIPATQEDGEFVVSILRRVADGIVRYQDPKTGLWWQVTDQGDRQGNYLEATASSMFVYILAKGINQGYLPRDTYLPALQRGYEGIIRDFIREDGKGRIDLTQCCEVAGLGYTNSKGMKRDGSFEYYISEPIISNDLKGVGPFLFAGIEVEKLLAGLSRPAPLRVTGWESYPAVLARIKAPEFPARDFAITDYGAKADGQTDATEAIRQAIAACHAAGGGRVVVPKGTFLTGAIHLLSNVNLHVSEGATLLFDAEPSRMAKNYPVVFTRWEGVECMNFSPLIYAWEQENIAVTGKGTLDGGASNENWWGWNNKAAGRPTRQVPDRDKLFAQGEQGVPVKERVYGPGHYLRPNFIQPYRSRNILIEGVTILRSPMWIINPVLCQNVTVRGLSIVTHGTNNDGCDPESCQDVLIEDTLFDTGDDCIAIKSGRNNDGRRVGVASENIIVRNCTMKDGHGGVVLGSEISGGVRNVFIENCVMDSPELDRGLRFKNNAVRGGVLENVFMRNVKIGRVGEAVLTIDLLYEEGAKGSHKPIVRNVQIENVTSTASPRVMFIAGFEGAVVDNIRFKDCTFEGVEAAEVVSGAGSISFENVTIKPARKPRSANSVPAPAN
;
A
#
# COMPACT_ATOMS: atom_id res chain seq x y z
N MET A 1 -0.95 43.89 54.01
CA MET A 1 -2.31 43.35 54.34
C MET A 1 -2.74 42.59 53.10
N THR A 2 -2.46 41.49 53.10
CA THR A 2 -2.82 40.09 52.90
C THR A 2 -4.02 39.87 52.01
N LEU A 3 -3.74 39.36 50.82
CA LEU A 3 -4.61 38.59 49.91
C LEU A 3 -5.28 37.37 50.63
N ARG A 4 -6.46 37.57 51.22
CA ARG A 4 -7.23 36.41 51.79
C ARG A 4 -8.73 36.70 51.93
N SER A 5 -9.38 37.40 50.99
CA SER A 5 -10.83 37.62 51.09
C SER A 5 -11.59 37.58 49.76
N LEU A 6 -11.15 36.78 48.76
CA LEU A 6 -11.83 36.66 47.47
C LEU A 6 -12.02 35.19 47.04
N TYR A 7 -12.12 34.29 48.03
CA TYR A 7 -12.34 32.85 47.74
C TYR A 7 -13.42 32.24 48.62
N ARG A 8 -14.58 32.93 48.77
CA ARG A 8 -15.69 32.39 49.58
C ARG A 8 -17.10 32.51 48.98
N ASP A 9 -17.26 33.09 47.78
CA ASP A 9 -18.64 33.29 47.25
C ASP A 9 -18.90 32.68 45.87
N THR A 10 -18.12 31.67 45.46
CA THR A 10 -18.34 30.88 44.22
C THR A 10 -18.62 29.39 44.48
N ALA A 11 -18.94 29.01 45.72
CA ALA A 11 -19.18 27.59 46.04
C ALA A 11 -20.66 27.24 46.26
N LEU A 12 -21.62 28.07 45.80
CA LEU A 12 -23.06 27.77 46.01
C LEU A 12 -23.90 27.93 44.73
N ALA A 13 -23.34 27.86 43.56
CA ALA A 13 -24.07 27.93 42.28
C ALA A 13 -23.87 26.69 41.38
N CYS A 14 -23.31 25.60 41.84
CA CYS A 14 -23.09 24.37 41.06
C CYS A 14 -23.72 23.13 41.69
N ALA A 15 -24.90 23.21 42.25
CA ALA A 15 -25.61 22.05 42.84
C ALA A 15 -27.09 21.92 42.35
N VAL A 16 -27.39 22.29 41.11
CA VAL A 16 -28.61 21.85 40.42
C VAL A 16 -28.32 21.72 38.95
N LEU A 17 -27.69 20.64 38.52
CA LEU A 17 -27.81 20.12 37.18
C LEU A 17 -27.84 18.58 37.24
N SER A 18 -29.08 18.19 37.22
CA SER A 18 -29.65 16.90 36.81
C SER A 18 -28.69 15.80 36.39
N ALA A 19 -28.77 14.70 37.09
CA ALA A 19 -28.35 13.37 36.64
C ALA A 19 -28.99 13.04 35.27
N ILE A 20 -28.32 13.37 34.20
CA ILE A 20 -28.48 12.69 32.92
C ILE A 20 -27.54 11.49 32.99
N THR A 21 -28.11 10.35 33.33
CA THR A 21 -27.50 9.03 33.15
C THR A 21 -27.09 8.90 31.67
N PHE A 22 -25.81 9.12 31.40
CA PHE A 22 -25.21 8.57 30.19
C PHE A 22 -25.26 7.05 30.31
N LEU A 23 -26.29 6.44 29.74
CA LEU A 23 -26.19 5.07 29.32
C LEU A 23 -25.02 5.03 28.33
N PRO A 24 -24.00 4.17 28.52
CA PRO A 24 -23.00 3.96 27.50
C PRO A 24 -23.78 3.43 26.28
N VAL A 25 -23.81 4.21 25.21
CA VAL A 25 -24.09 3.67 23.88
C VAL A 25 -22.97 2.66 23.68
N ALA A 26 -23.29 1.40 23.89
CA ALA A 26 -22.43 0.30 23.49
C ALA A 26 -22.09 0.58 22.04
N ALA A 27 -20.83 0.90 21.77
CA ALA A 27 -20.30 0.85 20.43
C ALA A 27 -20.59 -0.57 19.93
N ARG A 28 -21.64 -0.71 19.13
CA ARG A 28 -21.88 -1.94 18.42
C ARG A 28 -20.68 -2.11 17.53
N ALA A 29 -19.84 -3.07 17.85
CA ALA A 29 -18.73 -3.47 17.03
C ALA A 29 -19.25 -3.59 15.59
N ALA A 30 -18.56 -2.97 14.64
CA ALA A 30 -18.79 -3.21 13.23
C ALA A 30 -18.86 -4.72 13.04
N GLU A 31 -19.94 -5.22 12.41
CA GLU A 31 -19.98 -6.63 12.05
C GLU A 31 -18.78 -6.91 11.14
N PRO A 32 -18.04 -8.00 11.43
CA PRO A 32 -16.77 -8.26 10.74
C PRO A 32 -17.02 -8.45 9.24
N ALA A 33 -16.12 -7.90 8.43
CA ALA A 33 -15.90 -8.35 7.06
C ALA A 33 -15.96 -9.88 7.03
N ALA A 34 -16.43 -10.49 5.93
CA ALA A 34 -16.64 -11.91 5.82
C ALA A 34 -15.55 -12.69 6.55
N THR A 35 -15.89 -13.26 7.70
CA THR A 35 -14.92 -13.95 8.54
C THR A 35 -14.40 -15.14 7.75
N ALA A 36 -13.08 -15.31 7.69
CA ALA A 36 -12.48 -16.48 7.07
C ALA A 36 -13.08 -17.77 7.66
N PRO A 37 -13.21 -18.84 6.88
CA PRO A 37 -13.76 -20.10 7.36
C PRO A 37 -12.89 -20.64 8.51
N LYS A 38 -13.56 -21.25 9.50
CA LYS A 38 -12.86 -21.86 10.64
C LYS A 38 -12.17 -23.15 10.23
N ILE A 39 -10.93 -23.30 10.68
CA ILE A 39 -10.12 -24.52 10.51
C ILE A 39 -9.77 -25.02 11.92
N GLY A 40 -10.18 -26.25 12.27
CA GLY A 40 -9.95 -26.79 13.60
C GLY A 40 -10.66 -26.00 14.72
N GLY A 41 -11.80 -25.36 14.40
CA GLY A 41 -12.64 -24.66 15.38
C GLY A 41 -12.40 -23.14 15.53
N ALA A 42 -11.33 -22.59 14.93
CA ALA A 42 -11.02 -21.15 14.94
C ALA A 42 -10.59 -20.66 13.55
N THR A 43 -10.67 -19.36 13.30
CA THR A 43 -10.11 -18.78 12.09
C THR A 43 -8.58 -18.78 12.13
N PRO A 44 -7.89 -18.64 10.99
CA PRO A 44 -6.42 -18.54 10.99
C PRO A 44 -5.89 -17.39 11.86
N MET A 45 -6.57 -16.26 11.87
CA MET A 45 -6.24 -15.10 12.72
C MET A 45 -6.44 -15.43 14.21
N GLU A 46 -7.56 -16.08 14.58
CA GLU A 46 -7.82 -16.50 15.96
C GLU A 46 -6.76 -17.48 16.46
N TRP A 47 -6.30 -18.42 15.62
CA TRP A 47 -5.19 -19.32 15.98
C TRP A 47 -3.89 -18.57 16.23
N SER A 48 -3.57 -17.57 15.40
CA SER A 48 -2.37 -16.75 15.59
C SER A 48 -2.45 -15.91 16.87
N ILE A 49 -3.59 -15.30 17.17
CA ILE A 49 -3.82 -14.54 18.41
C ILE A 49 -3.68 -15.47 19.64
N ARG A 50 -4.28 -16.67 19.62
CA ARG A 50 -4.15 -17.65 20.71
C ARG A 50 -2.71 -18.07 20.92
N MET A 51 -1.96 -18.34 19.87
CA MET A 51 -0.54 -18.70 19.95
C MET A 51 0.29 -17.55 20.51
N ALA A 52 0.12 -16.34 20.01
CA ALA A 52 0.82 -15.15 20.49
C ALA A 52 0.59 -14.94 21.99
N ARG A 53 -0.66 -14.98 22.44
CA ARG A 53 -0.99 -14.84 23.88
C ARG A 53 -0.46 -15.98 24.73
N SER A 54 -0.46 -17.21 24.22
CA SER A 54 0.16 -18.35 24.90
C SER A 54 1.64 -18.13 25.12
N GLU A 55 2.35 -17.61 24.13
CA GLU A 55 3.78 -17.30 24.26
C GLU A 55 4.04 -16.08 25.16
N MET A 56 3.22 -15.04 25.08
CA MET A 56 3.32 -13.89 25.99
C MET A 56 3.12 -14.31 27.45
N ASP A 57 2.15 -15.19 27.72
CA ASP A 57 1.91 -15.74 29.08
C ASP A 57 3.09 -16.56 29.58
N ARG A 58 3.68 -17.45 28.75
CA ARG A 58 4.85 -18.23 29.12
C ARG A 58 6.08 -17.39 29.43
N ARG A 59 6.29 -16.31 28.69
CA ARG A 59 7.51 -15.48 28.78
C ARG A 59 7.35 -14.31 29.75
N GLY A 60 6.12 -13.88 30.02
CA GLY A 60 5.82 -12.78 30.92
C GLY A 60 6.54 -11.49 30.54
N ASP A 61 6.57 -10.51 31.43
CA ASP A 61 7.21 -9.21 31.19
C ASP A 61 8.75 -9.28 31.02
N ARG A 62 9.36 -10.39 31.42
CA ARG A 62 10.82 -10.59 31.29
C ARG A 62 11.26 -11.00 29.89
N MET A 63 10.33 -11.39 29.02
CA MET A 63 10.57 -11.71 27.59
C MET A 63 11.71 -12.70 27.37
N PHE A 64 11.67 -13.85 28.03
CA PHE A 64 12.74 -14.82 27.96
C PHE A 64 12.84 -15.54 26.60
N PHE A 65 14.09 -15.85 26.20
CA PHE A 65 14.36 -16.70 25.03
C PHE A 65 13.88 -18.15 25.23
N LYS A 66 14.15 -18.71 26.42
CA LYS A 66 13.63 -19.98 26.92
C LYS A 66 13.00 -19.72 28.29
N GLU A 67 12.05 -20.52 28.70
CA GLU A 67 11.50 -20.47 30.06
C GLU A 67 12.65 -20.44 31.09
N GLY A 68 12.70 -19.42 31.92
CA GLY A 68 13.79 -19.17 32.86
C GLY A 68 15.11 -18.64 32.28
N GLY A 69 15.17 -18.36 30.96
CA GLY A 69 16.35 -17.81 30.26
C GLY A 69 16.44 -16.29 30.32
N ARG A 70 17.40 -15.74 29.56
CA ARG A 70 17.57 -14.29 29.38
C ARG A 70 17.22 -13.89 27.96
N ALA A 71 16.55 -12.73 27.78
CA ALA A 71 16.35 -12.12 26.48
C ALA A 71 17.71 -11.79 25.85
N ARG A 72 17.79 -11.93 24.52
CA ARG A 72 19.01 -11.70 23.74
C ARG A 72 18.67 -10.91 22.49
N TRP A 73 19.57 -10.03 22.08
CA TRP A 73 19.54 -9.43 20.75
C TRP A 73 20.03 -10.44 19.72
N GLU A 74 19.10 -11.14 19.06
CA GLU A 74 19.42 -12.17 18.06
C GLU A 74 18.19 -12.49 17.20
N TYR A 75 18.38 -13.29 16.14
CA TYR A 75 17.37 -13.52 15.11
C TYR A 75 16.06 -14.14 15.62
N THR A 76 16.09 -15.05 16.60
CA THR A 76 14.85 -15.70 17.09
C THR A 76 13.93 -14.72 17.81
N HIS A 77 14.51 -13.81 18.59
CA HIS A 77 13.78 -12.70 19.20
C HIS A 77 13.31 -11.69 18.16
N GLY A 78 14.18 -11.36 17.20
CA GLY A 78 13.83 -10.45 16.11
C GLY A 78 12.67 -10.95 15.26
N LEU A 79 12.70 -12.23 14.89
CA LEU A 79 11.61 -12.88 14.17
C LEU A 79 10.29 -12.82 14.95
N PHE A 80 10.32 -13.21 16.21
CA PHE A 80 9.12 -13.25 17.04
C PHE A 80 8.58 -11.83 17.34
N SER A 81 9.47 -10.90 17.67
CA SER A 81 9.11 -9.49 17.84
C SER A 81 8.39 -8.94 16.60
N TYR A 82 8.96 -9.15 15.42
CA TYR A 82 8.37 -8.66 14.16
C TYR A 82 7.07 -9.39 13.80
N ALA A 83 6.95 -10.69 14.12
CA ALA A 83 5.72 -11.45 13.94
C ALA A 83 4.58 -10.92 14.83
N LEU A 84 4.88 -10.58 16.09
CA LEU A 84 3.90 -9.97 17.00
C LEU A 84 3.49 -8.57 16.55
N VAL A 85 4.44 -7.74 16.10
CA VAL A 85 4.13 -6.42 15.52
C VAL A 85 3.21 -6.57 14.32
N THR A 86 3.53 -7.49 13.40
CA THR A 86 2.73 -7.75 12.20
C THR A 86 1.32 -8.24 12.58
N LEU A 87 1.22 -9.17 13.55
CA LEU A 87 -0.06 -9.67 14.02
C LEU A 87 -0.88 -8.59 14.75
N GLY A 88 -0.25 -7.81 15.62
CA GLY A 88 -0.90 -6.73 16.35
C GLY A 88 -1.49 -5.67 15.42
N VAL A 89 -0.74 -5.30 14.37
CA VAL A 89 -1.21 -4.38 13.33
C VAL A 89 -2.35 -5.00 12.52
N ALA A 90 -2.21 -6.26 12.07
CA ALA A 90 -3.20 -6.92 11.22
C ALA A 90 -4.52 -7.23 11.94
N SER A 91 -4.46 -7.54 13.23
CA SER A 91 -5.61 -7.93 14.05
C SER A 91 -6.20 -6.79 14.90
N GLY A 92 -5.53 -5.63 14.97
CA GLY A 92 -5.90 -4.52 15.85
C GLY A 92 -5.69 -4.81 17.35
N GLN A 93 -4.96 -5.87 17.72
CA GLN A 93 -4.71 -6.24 19.13
C GLN A 93 -3.56 -5.42 19.71
N ALA A 94 -3.90 -4.37 20.48
CA ALA A 94 -2.93 -3.43 21.02
C ALA A 94 -1.96 -4.07 22.04
N ASP A 95 -2.40 -5.06 22.82
CA ASP A 95 -1.58 -5.81 23.78
C ASP A 95 -0.47 -6.61 23.07
N ILE A 96 -0.78 -7.24 21.94
CA ILE A 96 0.18 -8.00 21.15
C ILE A 96 1.19 -7.06 20.45
N LEU A 97 0.70 -5.95 19.88
CA LEU A 97 1.54 -4.93 19.25
C LEU A 97 2.56 -4.36 20.25
N ASP A 98 2.08 -3.88 21.40
CA ASP A 98 2.93 -3.31 22.46
C ASP A 98 3.99 -4.29 22.95
N TYR A 99 3.60 -5.55 23.17
CA TYR A 99 4.55 -6.58 23.59
C TYR A 99 5.63 -6.82 22.53
N GLY A 100 5.25 -6.94 21.25
CA GLY A 100 6.18 -7.10 20.13
C GLY A 100 7.16 -5.93 20.00
N GLU A 101 6.68 -4.69 20.11
CA GLU A 101 7.50 -3.48 20.08
C GLU A 101 8.48 -3.42 21.25
N ARG A 102 8.04 -3.74 22.45
CA ARG A 102 8.90 -3.77 23.67
C ARG A 102 9.98 -4.83 23.59
N LEU A 103 9.73 -5.97 22.93
CA LEU A 103 10.70 -7.06 22.78
C LEU A 103 12.02 -6.60 22.12
N ALA A 104 11.95 -5.68 21.15
CA ALA A 104 13.14 -5.13 20.50
C ALA A 104 13.58 -3.80 21.14
N SER A 105 12.64 -2.88 21.41
CA SER A 105 12.98 -1.53 21.89
C SER A 105 13.67 -1.52 23.26
N THR A 106 13.46 -2.52 24.08
CA THR A 106 14.12 -2.63 25.39
C THR A 106 15.63 -2.87 25.31
N PHE A 107 16.16 -3.22 24.14
CA PHE A 107 17.60 -3.29 23.90
C PHE A 107 18.21 -1.99 23.42
N ILE A 108 17.37 -0.98 23.10
CA ILE A 108 17.85 0.29 22.58
C ILE A 108 18.02 1.28 23.72
N THR A 109 19.24 1.81 23.88
CA THR A 109 19.56 2.81 24.91
C THR A 109 18.98 4.18 24.53
N ALA A 110 19.02 5.14 25.46
CA ALA A 110 18.65 6.52 25.20
C ALA A 110 19.52 7.18 24.10
N ASP A 111 20.76 6.72 23.94
CA ASP A 111 21.70 7.22 22.93
C ASP A 111 21.58 6.50 21.58
N GLY A 112 20.67 5.50 21.47
CA GLY A 112 20.46 4.71 20.26
C GLY A 112 21.45 3.56 20.07
N GLU A 113 22.23 3.21 21.09
CA GLU A 113 23.06 2.00 21.07
C GLU A 113 22.22 0.75 21.33
N ILE A 114 22.71 -0.42 20.90
CA ILE A 114 22.04 -1.71 21.05
C ILE A 114 22.73 -2.50 22.18
N GLU A 115 21.96 -2.84 23.23
CA GLU A 115 22.43 -3.72 24.31
C GLU A 115 22.15 -5.18 23.95
N THR A 116 23.21 -6.00 23.84
CA THR A 116 23.06 -7.39 23.39
C THR A 116 22.48 -8.35 24.44
N TYR A 117 22.50 -8.00 25.75
CA TYR A 117 22.07 -8.89 26.82
C TYR A 117 21.31 -8.23 27.97
N ARG A 118 20.85 -6.98 27.86
CA ARG A 118 20.36 -6.21 29.02
C ARG A 118 21.33 -6.23 30.24
N VAL A 119 22.60 -6.51 30.00
CA VAL A 119 23.66 -6.33 30.97
C VAL A 119 24.30 -4.99 30.69
N PRO A 120 24.24 -4.01 31.60
CA PRO A 120 24.68 -2.63 31.35
C PRO A 120 26.13 -2.50 30.84
N SER A 121 26.93 -3.55 30.96
CA SER A 121 28.33 -3.57 30.52
C SER A 121 28.60 -4.20 29.15
N ARG A 122 27.54 -4.66 28.44
CA ARG A 122 27.71 -5.25 27.10
C ARG A 122 26.85 -4.52 26.11
N LYS A 123 27.44 -3.58 25.42
CA LYS A 123 26.89 -2.86 24.28
C LYS A 123 27.05 -3.68 22.99
N PHE A 124 26.29 -3.34 21.96
CA PHE A 124 26.51 -3.81 20.59
C PHE A 124 27.76 -3.09 20.02
N ASP A 125 28.90 -3.36 20.63
CA ASP A 125 30.21 -2.88 20.20
C ASP A 125 30.95 -3.91 19.36
N LYS A 126 30.33 -5.06 19.08
CA LYS A 126 30.91 -6.19 18.37
C LYS A 126 30.37 -6.35 16.96
N ILE A 127 30.30 -5.26 16.21
CA ILE A 127 30.31 -5.30 14.73
C ILE A 127 31.47 -6.22 14.26
N GLU A 128 32.56 -6.26 14.98
CA GLU A 128 33.71 -7.13 14.73
C GLU A 128 33.39 -8.63 14.63
N GLU A 129 32.27 -9.10 15.23
CA GLU A 129 31.85 -10.49 15.07
C GLU A 129 31.21 -10.77 13.71
N TYR A 130 30.75 -9.74 13.00
CA TYR A 130 30.06 -9.80 11.70
C TYR A 130 29.14 -11.03 11.61
N ASN A 131 28.18 -11.08 12.53
CA ASN A 131 27.19 -12.13 12.65
C ASN A 131 25.84 -11.63 12.10
N ILE A 132 25.46 -12.10 10.93
CA ILE A 132 24.24 -11.66 10.28
C ILE A 132 22.95 -11.98 11.06
N ASP A 133 23.00 -12.97 11.99
CA ASP A 133 21.89 -13.30 12.91
C ASP A 133 21.52 -12.16 13.88
N LEU A 134 22.33 -11.12 13.96
CA LEU A 134 22.05 -9.95 14.79
C LEU A 134 21.21 -8.87 14.08
N ILE A 135 20.93 -9.03 12.81
CA ILE A 135 20.20 -8.03 11.98
C ILE A 135 18.68 -8.11 12.13
N PRO A 136 18.02 -9.31 12.23
CA PRO A 136 16.56 -9.42 12.18
C PRO A 136 15.76 -8.56 13.15
N PRO A 137 16.20 -8.29 14.41
CA PRO A 137 15.48 -7.38 15.29
C PRO A 137 15.35 -5.96 14.72
N GLY A 138 16.23 -5.60 13.80
CA GLY A 138 16.22 -4.32 13.08
C GLY A 138 14.92 -4.03 12.34
N ARG A 139 14.17 -5.06 11.89
CA ARG A 139 12.87 -4.87 11.25
C ARG A 139 11.84 -4.26 12.21
N THR A 140 11.82 -4.69 13.46
CA THR A 140 10.98 -4.04 14.49
C THR A 140 11.47 -2.62 14.79
N ILE A 141 12.78 -2.36 14.75
CA ILE A 141 13.31 -1.01 14.95
C ILE A 141 12.94 -0.09 13.77
N LEU A 142 12.96 -0.58 12.53
CA LEU A 142 12.45 0.15 11.36
C LEU A 142 10.95 0.49 11.50
N HIS A 143 10.14 -0.46 11.99
CA HIS A 143 8.74 -0.20 12.31
C HIS A 143 8.58 0.90 13.38
N LEU A 144 9.33 0.82 14.47
CA LEU A 144 9.28 1.81 15.55
C LEU A 144 9.72 3.20 15.07
N TYR A 145 10.76 3.26 14.23
CA TYR A 145 11.18 4.51 13.61
C TYR A 145 10.06 5.12 12.75
N ARG A 146 9.43 4.33 11.87
CA ARG A 146 8.29 4.81 11.07
C ARG A 146 7.10 5.26 11.91
N LYS A 147 6.87 4.59 13.05
CA LYS A 147 5.77 4.91 13.95
C LYS A 147 6.01 6.18 14.76
N THR A 148 7.24 6.43 15.19
CA THR A 148 7.54 7.44 16.22
C THR A 148 8.42 8.59 15.74
N GLY A 149 9.23 8.39 14.69
CA GLY A 149 10.26 9.34 14.28
C GLY A 149 11.41 9.53 15.28
N ASP A 150 11.52 8.68 16.32
CA ASP A 150 12.51 8.82 17.38
C ASP A 150 13.93 8.60 16.86
N GLU A 151 14.82 9.58 17.08
CA GLU A 151 16.21 9.57 16.62
C GLU A 151 17.05 8.41 17.16
N ARG A 152 16.71 7.85 18.33
CA ARG A 152 17.37 6.65 18.86
C ARG A 152 17.33 5.50 17.85
N TYR A 153 16.18 5.32 17.21
CA TYR A 153 16.00 4.23 16.25
C TYR A 153 16.79 4.44 14.97
N ILE A 154 16.95 5.69 14.50
CA ILE A 154 17.83 5.99 13.34
C ILE A 154 19.26 5.56 13.64
N LYS A 155 19.77 5.88 14.82
CA LYS A 155 21.14 5.50 15.24
C LYS A 155 21.31 3.99 15.30
N SER A 156 20.35 3.27 15.89
CA SER A 156 20.37 1.80 15.93
C SER A 156 20.29 1.17 14.53
N ILE A 157 19.47 1.74 13.64
CA ILE A 157 19.37 1.30 12.24
C ILE A 157 20.71 1.53 11.52
N ALA A 158 21.36 2.67 11.76
CA ALA A 158 22.66 2.98 11.17
C ALA A 158 23.75 1.99 11.63
N LEU A 159 23.75 1.55 12.90
CA LEU A 159 24.67 0.52 13.41
C LEU A 159 24.48 -0.82 12.68
N LEU A 160 23.22 -1.26 12.48
CA LEU A 160 22.93 -2.51 11.78
C LEU A 160 23.29 -2.42 10.29
N LYS A 161 23.07 -1.26 9.67
CA LYS A 161 23.48 -1.02 8.28
C LYS A 161 24.99 -1.00 8.13
N ASP A 162 25.71 -0.35 9.04
CA ASP A 162 27.17 -0.34 9.06
C ASP A 162 27.76 -1.76 9.21
N GLN A 163 27.12 -2.62 10.03
CA GLN A 163 27.49 -4.03 10.09
C GLN A 163 27.35 -4.72 8.73
N LEU A 164 26.23 -4.53 8.02
CA LEU A 164 26.02 -5.15 6.70
C LEU A 164 26.97 -4.60 5.66
N ASP A 165 27.32 -3.31 5.69
CA ASP A 165 28.30 -2.71 4.79
C ASP A 165 29.69 -3.33 4.94
N LYS A 166 30.05 -3.68 6.16
CA LYS A 166 31.34 -4.28 6.53
C LYS A 166 31.31 -5.80 6.61
N GLN A 167 30.14 -6.43 6.41
CA GLN A 167 30.01 -7.89 6.44
C GLN A 167 31.00 -8.52 5.46
N PRO A 168 31.85 -9.46 5.88
CA PRO A 168 32.75 -10.18 4.98
C PRO A 168 31.99 -10.85 3.84
N ARG A 169 32.60 -10.88 2.64
CA ARG A 169 31.97 -11.40 1.43
C ARG A 169 32.81 -12.47 0.75
N THR A 170 32.14 -13.33 -0.01
CA THR A 170 32.77 -14.24 -0.97
C THR A 170 33.41 -13.45 -2.12
N SER A 171 34.21 -14.10 -2.95
CA SER A 171 34.88 -13.43 -4.06
C SER A 171 33.94 -12.83 -5.11
N ASP A 172 32.70 -13.31 -5.18
CA ASP A 172 31.64 -12.80 -6.05
C ASP A 172 30.62 -11.91 -5.32
N GLY A 173 30.90 -11.52 -4.06
CA GLY A 173 30.16 -10.51 -3.32
C GLY A 173 29.08 -11.03 -2.35
N GLY A 174 28.93 -12.36 -2.20
CA GLY A 174 27.96 -12.94 -1.28
C GLY A 174 28.34 -12.74 0.19
N PHE A 175 27.39 -12.43 1.05
CA PHE A 175 27.63 -12.28 2.49
C PHE A 175 28.09 -13.60 3.12
N TRP A 176 29.19 -13.60 3.85
CA TRP A 176 29.42 -14.70 4.78
C TRP A 176 28.32 -14.72 5.84
N HIS A 177 27.84 -15.91 6.17
CA HIS A 177 26.84 -16.02 7.21
C HIS A 177 27.33 -15.47 8.57
N LYS A 178 28.58 -15.73 8.92
CA LYS A 178 29.29 -15.18 10.10
C LYS A 178 30.77 -15.09 9.79
N GLN A 179 31.47 -14.14 10.40
CA GLN A 179 32.94 -14.04 10.29
C GLN A 179 33.64 -15.36 10.68
N ARG A 180 33.14 -16.05 11.71
CA ARG A 180 33.65 -17.36 12.13
C ARG A 180 33.29 -18.53 11.18
N TYR A 181 32.51 -18.28 10.15
CA TYR A 181 32.19 -19.18 9.04
C TYR A 181 32.73 -18.60 7.74
N PRO A 182 34.05 -18.49 7.59
CA PRO A 182 34.62 -17.77 6.47
C PRO A 182 34.26 -18.44 5.13
N TYR A 183 33.96 -17.61 4.14
CA TYR A 183 33.63 -18.01 2.78
C TYR A 183 32.34 -18.83 2.63
N GLN A 184 31.44 -18.82 3.62
CA GLN A 184 30.23 -19.65 3.59
C GLN A 184 28.99 -18.78 3.41
N MET A 185 28.16 -19.11 2.42
CA MET A 185 26.79 -18.63 2.27
C MET A 185 25.82 -19.73 2.72
N TRP A 186 24.86 -19.38 3.56
CA TRP A 186 23.79 -20.27 4.01
C TRP A 186 22.44 -19.69 3.60
N LEU A 187 21.46 -20.54 3.27
CA LEU A 187 20.09 -20.09 2.96
C LEU A 187 19.50 -19.23 4.07
N ASP A 188 19.77 -19.60 5.32
CA ASP A 188 19.37 -18.87 6.53
C ASP A 188 19.80 -17.41 6.48
N GLY A 189 21.03 -17.15 6.03
CA GLY A 189 21.62 -15.81 5.97
C GLY A 189 20.83 -14.84 5.09
N LEU A 190 20.15 -15.35 4.07
CA LEU A 190 19.32 -14.52 3.20
C LEU A 190 18.14 -13.89 4.00
N TYR A 191 17.46 -14.67 4.84
CA TYR A 191 16.41 -14.11 5.69
C TYR A 191 16.96 -13.19 6.79
N MET A 192 18.15 -13.50 7.30
CA MET A 192 18.73 -12.70 8.38
C MET A 192 19.06 -11.28 7.94
N GLY A 193 19.61 -11.08 6.74
CA GLY A 193 20.08 -9.76 6.27
C GLY A 193 19.14 -9.07 5.26
N SER A 194 18.65 -9.82 4.28
CA SER A 194 18.05 -9.22 3.07
C SER A 194 16.71 -8.50 3.32
N PRO A 195 15.75 -8.99 4.12
CA PRO A 195 14.51 -8.26 4.36
C PRO A 195 14.72 -6.92 5.09
N PHE A 196 15.65 -6.87 6.05
CA PHE A 196 16.01 -5.61 6.70
C PHE A 196 16.65 -4.63 5.70
N LEU A 197 17.58 -5.11 4.89
CA LEU A 197 18.30 -4.28 3.91
C LEU A 197 17.35 -3.74 2.82
N ALA A 198 16.40 -4.57 2.37
CA ALA A 198 15.39 -4.17 1.39
C ALA A 198 14.45 -3.08 1.96
N GLU A 199 13.95 -3.29 3.17
CA GLU A 199 13.11 -2.32 3.88
C GLU A 199 13.87 -1.00 4.14
N TYR A 200 15.14 -1.08 4.56
CA TYR A 200 16.03 0.07 4.71
C TYR A 200 16.17 0.83 3.38
N GLY A 201 16.44 0.13 2.29
CA GLY A 201 16.59 0.73 0.96
C GLY A 201 15.38 1.55 0.54
N GLN A 202 14.18 1.04 0.80
CA GLN A 202 12.95 1.76 0.50
C GLN A 202 12.73 2.97 1.42
N ILE A 203 12.88 2.80 2.74
CA ILE A 203 12.62 3.87 3.72
C ILE A 203 13.55 5.07 3.52
N PHE A 204 14.83 4.80 3.26
CA PHE A 204 15.86 5.84 3.15
C PHE A 204 16.22 6.21 1.71
N GLY A 205 15.50 5.70 0.71
CA GLY A 205 15.72 5.99 -0.71
C GLY A 205 17.12 5.55 -1.17
N LYS A 206 17.53 4.32 -0.83
CA LYS A 206 18.85 3.75 -1.11
C LYS A 206 18.75 2.59 -2.12
N PRO A 207 18.69 2.88 -3.43
CA PRO A 207 18.55 1.83 -4.45
C PRO A 207 19.71 0.83 -4.42
N GLU A 208 20.93 1.26 -4.07
CA GLU A 208 22.09 0.39 -3.92
C GLU A 208 21.88 -0.73 -2.88
N ALA A 209 21.04 -0.51 -1.88
CA ALA A 209 20.69 -1.54 -0.91
C ALA A 209 19.75 -2.59 -1.52
N LEU A 210 18.84 -2.20 -2.39
CA LEU A 210 17.98 -3.13 -3.13
C LEU A 210 18.75 -3.94 -4.16
N GLU A 211 19.71 -3.31 -4.86
CA GLU A 211 20.61 -3.97 -5.80
C GLU A 211 21.44 -5.05 -5.10
N ASP A 212 21.99 -4.76 -3.90
CA ASP A 212 22.74 -5.76 -3.11
C ASP A 212 21.84 -6.92 -2.66
N VAL A 213 20.61 -6.64 -2.22
CA VAL A 213 19.63 -7.70 -1.89
C VAL A 213 19.39 -8.64 -3.07
N VAL A 214 19.13 -8.09 -4.26
CA VAL A 214 18.95 -8.89 -5.48
C VAL A 214 20.20 -9.68 -5.82
N HIS A 215 21.38 -9.08 -5.64
CA HIS A 215 22.65 -9.77 -5.85
C HIS A 215 22.83 -10.96 -4.90
N GLN A 216 22.55 -10.80 -3.60
CA GLN A 216 22.59 -11.90 -2.62
C GLN A 216 21.66 -13.05 -3.00
N ILE A 217 20.42 -12.73 -3.43
CA ILE A 217 19.43 -13.71 -3.88
C ILE A 217 19.92 -14.47 -5.12
N LYS A 218 20.46 -13.74 -6.13
CA LYS A 218 21.03 -14.32 -7.37
C LYS A 218 22.18 -15.27 -7.06
N LEU A 219 23.10 -14.87 -6.18
CA LEU A 219 24.24 -15.69 -5.80
C LEU A 219 23.81 -16.97 -5.07
N MET A 220 22.89 -16.87 -4.15
CA MET A 220 22.41 -18.04 -3.41
C MET A 220 21.68 -19.04 -4.34
N ASP A 221 20.85 -18.55 -5.26
CA ASP A 221 20.22 -19.42 -6.28
C ASP A 221 21.26 -20.11 -7.16
N LYS A 222 22.24 -19.33 -7.68
CA LYS A 222 23.33 -19.83 -8.53
C LYS A 222 24.13 -20.95 -7.87
N HIS A 223 24.47 -20.79 -6.60
CA HIS A 223 25.39 -21.69 -5.91
C HIS A 223 24.71 -22.88 -5.25
N SER A 224 23.42 -22.79 -4.85
CA SER A 224 22.79 -23.84 -4.04
C SER A 224 21.66 -24.62 -4.74
N TYR A 225 21.19 -24.18 -5.93
CA TYR A 225 20.06 -24.83 -6.61
C TYR A 225 20.42 -26.14 -7.26
N ASN A 226 19.66 -27.19 -6.98
CA ASN A 226 19.72 -28.48 -7.65
C ASN A 226 18.53 -28.66 -8.59
N ALA A 227 18.73 -28.51 -9.88
CA ALA A 227 17.67 -28.59 -10.89
C ALA A 227 16.99 -29.99 -10.98
N ALA A 228 17.71 -31.06 -10.71
CA ALA A 228 17.14 -32.40 -10.75
C ALA A 228 16.16 -32.68 -9.61
N LYS A 229 16.43 -32.11 -8.45
CA LYS A 229 15.56 -32.19 -7.26
C LYS A 229 14.56 -31.04 -7.19
N GLY A 230 14.85 -29.88 -7.79
CA GLY A 230 14.07 -28.66 -7.66
C GLY A 230 14.17 -28.03 -6.26
N LEU A 231 15.28 -28.22 -5.57
CA LEU A 231 15.54 -27.80 -4.20
C LEU A 231 16.87 -27.06 -4.07
N HIS A 232 17.02 -26.28 -3.03
CA HIS A 232 18.27 -25.61 -2.67
C HIS A 232 18.95 -26.32 -1.52
N TYR A 233 20.27 -26.54 -1.63
CA TYR A 233 21.07 -27.07 -0.53
C TYR A 233 21.21 -26.06 0.60
N HIS A 234 21.37 -26.54 1.85
CA HIS A 234 21.42 -25.69 3.05
C HIS A 234 22.50 -24.60 2.96
N ALA A 235 23.69 -24.93 2.50
CA ALA A 235 24.82 -24.02 2.45
C ALA A 235 25.81 -24.34 1.32
N TRP A 236 26.63 -23.35 0.99
CA TRP A 236 27.73 -23.40 0.05
C TRP A 236 29.00 -22.81 0.68
N ASP A 237 30.14 -23.51 0.55
CA ASP A 237 31.48 -23.09 0.94
C ASP A 237 32.30 -22.80 -0.32
N GLU A 238 32.61 -21.53 -0.58
CA GLU A 238 33.40 -21.09 -1.72
C GLU A 238 34.78 -21.81 -1.81
N LYS A 239 35.42 -21.99 -0.65
CA LYS A 239 36.75 -22.58 -0.58
C LYS A 239 36.75 -24.10 -0.53
N ARG A 240 35.59 -24.73 -0.35
CA ARG A 240 35.44 -26.20 -0.22
C ARG A 240 36.28 -26.78 0.90
N ALA A 241 36.60 -25.95 1.88
CA ALA A 241 37.52 -26.29 2.97
C ALA A 241 36.83 -27.02 4.12
N GLN A 242 35.51 -26.75 4.29
CA GLN A 242 34.75 -27.34 5.40
C GLN A 242 34.57 -28.83 5.23
N ASP A 243 34.54 -29.58 6.34
CA ASP A 243 34.37 -31.03 6.30
C ASP A 243 33.01 -31.46 5.77
N TRP A 244 31.98 -30.65 5.98
CA TRP A 244 30.63 -30.88 5.48
C TRP A 244 30.48 -30.56 3.99
N ALA A 245 31.39 -29.79 3.44
CA ALA A 245 31.29 -29.32 2.04
C ALA A 245 31.82 -30.38 1.06
N ASP A 246 31.06 -30.65 0.04
CA ASP A 246 31.50 -31.44 -1.10
C ASP A 246 32.74 -30.83 -1.75
N LYS A 247 33.77 -31.64 -1.98
CA LYS A 247 35.09 -31.16 -2.42
C LYS A 247 35.12 -30.66 -3.89
N GLN A 248 34.10 -30.99 -4.68
CA GLN A 248 33.99 -30.52 -6.07
C GLN A 248 33.07 -29.29 -6.18
N THR A 249 31.94 -29.28 -5.47
CA THR A 249 30.91 -28.25 -5.60
C THR A 249 30.92 -27.24 -4.46
N GLY A 250 31.36 -27.59 -3.26
CA GLY A 250 31.27 -26.78 -2.05
C GLY A 250 29.92 -26.87 -1.34
N LEU A 251 29.00 -27.71 -1.83
CA LEU A 251 27.64 -27.80 -1.30
C LEU A 251 27.54 -28.71 -0.07
N SER A 252 26.58 -28.42 0.80
CA SER A 252 26.19 -29.33 1.89
C SER A 252 25.45 -30.56 1.33
N PRO A 253 25.43 -31.73 2.04
CA PRO A 253 25.00 -32.97 1.40
C PRO A 253 23.48 -33.18 1.30
N ASN A 254 22.65 -32.45 2.07
CA ASN A 254 21.20 -32.67 2.14
C ASN A 254 20.38 -31.40 2.06
N PHE A 255 19.08 -31.56 1.79
CA PHE A 255 18.08 -30.49 1.73
C PHE A 255 17.34 -30.39 3.07
N TRP A 256 17.77 -29.46 3.92
CA TRP A 256 17.12 -29.21 5.20
C TRP A 256 15.91 -28.28 5.02
N SER A 257 14.72 -28.73 5.40
CA SER A 257 13.47 -28.01 5.11
C SER A 257 13.43 -26.60 5.68
N ARG A 258 13.91 -26.41 6.93
CA ARG A 258 13.90 -25.09 7.54
C ARG A 258 14.81 -24.08 6.83
N SER A 259 15.94 -24.51 6.27
CA SER A 259 16.80 -23.62 5.51
C SER A 259 16.11 -23.16 4.21
N ILE A 260 15.40 -24.06 3.52
CA ILE A 260 14.57 -23.72 2.37
C ILE A 260 13.45 -22.76 2.78
N GLY A 261 12.86 -22.96 3.96
CA GLY A 261 11.88 -22.06 4.55
C GLY A 261 12.42 -20.66 4.76
N TRP A 262 13.62 -20.50 5.32
CA TRP A 262 14.27 -19.20 5.48
C TRP A 262 14.46 -18.50 4.14
N TYR A 263 14.95 -19.22 3.13
CA TYR A 263 15.16 -18.65 1.81
C TYR A 263 13.84 -18.19 1.18
N GLY A 264 12.83 -19.05 1.17
CA GLY A 264 11.51 -18.70 0.63
C GLY A 264 10.85 -17.53 1.35
N MET A 265 10.98 -17.44 2.70
CA MET A 265 10.52 -16.28 3.47
C MET A 265 11.27 -15.00 3.07
N ALA A 266 12.59 -15.09 2.86
CA ALA A 266 13.38 -13.94 2.39
C ALA A 266 12.86 -13.45 1.03
N LEU A 267 12.58 -14.36 0.10
CA LEU A 267 12.06 -14.00 -1.24
C LEU A 267 10.73 -13.24 -1.16
N VAL A 268 9.73 -13.77 -0.44
CA VAL A 268 8.41 -13.13 -0.35
C VAL A 268 8.44 -11.83 0.45
N ASP A 269 9.35 -11.69 1.42
CA ASP A 269 9.49 -10.47 2.21
C ASP A 269 10.27 -9.38 1.47
N CYS A 270 11.32 -9.73 0.71
CA CYS A 270 12.05 -8.78 -0.11
C CYS A 270 11.21 -8.24 -1.29
N LEU A 271 10.31 -9.08 -1.84
CA LEU A 271 9.39 -8.66 -2.91
C LEU A 271 8.35 -7.60 -2.46
N ASP A 272 8.20 -7.34 -1.17
CA ASP A 272 7.44 -6.17 -0.69
C ASP A 272 8.13 -4.84 -1.08
N TYR A 273 9.43 -4.87 -1.38
CA TYR A 273 10.28 -3.70 -1.62
C TYR A 273 10.91 -3.71 -3.03
N ILE A 274 11.01 -4.86 -3.68
CA ILE A 274 11.54 -5.03 -5.03
C ILE A 274 10.36 -5.09 -6.00
N PRO A 275 10.23 -4.14 -6.96
CA PRO A 275 9.11 -4.14 -7.89
C PRO A 275 9.08 -5.41 -8.75
N ALA A 276 8.08 -6.26 -8.57
CA ALA A 276 7.95 -7.55 -9.26
C ALA A 276 7.79 -7.43 -10.80
N THR A 277 7.52 -6.24 -11.29
CA THR A 277 7.34 -5.93 -12.73
C THR A 277 8.62 -5.42 -13.41
N GLN A 278 9.71 -5.29 -12.68
CA GLN A 278 11.04 -4.95 -13.20
C GLN A 278 11.88 -6.23 -13.34
N GLU A 279 12.91 -6.19 -14.16
CA GLU A 279 13.76 -7.36 -14.48
C GLU A 279 14.24 -8.11 -13.24
N ASP A 280 14.76 -7.40 -12.26
CA ASP A 280 15.23 -8.00 -11.00
C ASP A 280 14.09 -8.61 -10.17
N GLY A 281 12.96 -7.94 -10.10
CA GLY A 281 11.78 -8.47 -9.41
C GLY A 281 11.19 -9.70 -10.12
N GLU A 282 11.10 -9.69 -11.45
CA GLU A 282 10.70 -10.86 -12.25
C GLU A 282 11.63 -12.06 -12.01
N PHE A 283 12.95 -11.77 -11.93
CA PHE A 283 13.91 -12.81 -11.62
C PHE A 283 13.69 -13.40 -10.22
N VAL A 284 13.49 -12.57 -9.19
CA VAL A 284 13.20 -13.03 -7.82
C VAL A 284 11.88 -13.83 -7.77
N VAL A 285 10.84 -13.38 -8.47
CA VAL A 285 9.57 -14.14 -8.61
C VAL A 285 9.80 -15.50 -9.28
N SER A 286 10.70 -15.56 -10.27
CA SER A 286 11.02 -16.84 -10.93
C SER A 286 11.69 -17.82 -9.97
N ILE A 287 12.56 -17.34 -9.09
CA ILE A 287 13.16 -18.17 -8.03
C ILE A 287 12.09 -18.60 -7.02
N LEU A 288 11.23 -17.68 -6.58
CA LEU A 288 10.12 -17.99 -5.67
C LEU A 288 9.22 -19.12 -6.22
N ARG A 289 8.91 -19.08 -7.51
CA ARG A 289 8.13 -20.15 -8.16
C ARG A 289 8.86 -21.50 -8.10
N ARG A 290 10.16 -21.55 -8.39
CA ARG A 290 10.94 -22.79 -8.25
C ARG A 290 10.97 -23.33 -6.82
N VAL A 291 11.12 -22.46 -5.83
CA VAL A 291 11.04 -22.82 -4.41
C VAL A 291 9.64 -23.37 -4.07
N ALA A 292 8.58 -22.71 -4.52
CA ALA A 292 7.21 -23.14 -4.29
C ALA A 292 6.90 -24.49 -4.97
N ASP A 293 7.39 -24.72 -6.19
CA ASP A 293 7.27 -26.02 -6.90
C ASP A 293 7.97 -27.14 -6.11
N GLY A 294 9.16 -26.86 -5.57
CA GLY A 294 9.88 -27.79 -4.69
C GLY A 294 9.10 -28.08 -3.41
N ILE A 295 8.55 -27.04 -2.76
CA ILE A 295 7.71 -27.18 -1.56
C ILE A 295 6.51 -28.11 -1.86
N VAL A 296 5.78 -27.87 -2.94
CA VAL A 296 4.59 -28.67 -3.31
C VAL A 296 4.97 -30.11 -3.66
N ARG A 297 6.06 -30.30 -4.39
CA ARG A 297 6.55 -31.64 -4.80
C ARG A 297 6.82 -32.57 -3.63
N TYR A 298 7.39 -32.05 -2.55
CA TYR A 298 7.83 -32.83 -1.39
C TYR A 298 6.88 -32.74 -0.18
N GLN A 299 5.67 -32.23 -0.37
CA GLN A 299 4.62 -32.28 0.65
C GLN A 299 4.18 -33.72 0.91
N ASP A 300 4.16 -34.15 2.15
CA ASP A 300 3.63 -35.47 2.49
C ASP A 300 2.13 -35.58 2.13
N PRO A 301 1.73 -36.50 1.23
CA PRO A 301 0.36 -36.58 0.73
C PRO A 301 -0.66 -37.02 1.80
N LYS A 302 -0.21 -37.66 2.88
CA LYS A 302 -1.09 -38.18 3.95
C LYS A 302 -1.43 -37.09 4.97
N THR A 303 -0.45 -36.32 5.36
CA THR A 303 -0.59 -35.33 6.43
C THR A 303 -0.72 -33.91 5.94
N GLY A 304 -0.22 -33.63 4.72
CA GLY A 304 -0.09 -32.28 4.18
C GLY A 304 1.09 -31.48 4.74
N LEU A 305 1.94 -32.11 5.57
CA LEU A 305 3.08 -31.50 6.24
C LEU A 305 4.40 -31.79 5.51
N TRP A 306 5.52 -31.32 6.06
CA TRP A 306 6.85 -31.50 5.46
C TRP A 306 7.84 -32.09 6.45
N TRP A 307 8.76 -32.89 5.89
CA TRP A 307 9.77 -33.64 6.61
C TRP A 307 10.97 -32.77 6.99
N GLN A 308 11.70 -33.12 8.04
CA GLN A 308 12.93 -32.44 8.49
C GLN A 308 13.98 -32.39 7.37
N VAL A 309 14.23 -33.54 6.69
CA VAL A 309 15.03 -33.63 5.47
C VAL A 309 14.05 -33.77 4.30
N THR A 310 13.96 -32.76 3.47
CA THR A 310 12.85 -32.50 2.56
C THR A 310 12.53 -33.65 1.59
N ASP A 311 13.56 -34.19 0.92
CA ASP A 311 13.39 -35.18 -0.15
C ASP A 311 13.55 -36.65 0.31
N GLN A 312 13.55 -36.88 1.61
CA GLN A 312 13.79 -38.23 2.21
C GLN A 312 12.65 -38.64 3.17
N GLY A 313 11.39 -38.39 2.79
CA GLY A 313 10.22 -38.67 3.62
C GLY A 313 10.10 -40.18 4.01
N ASP A 314 10.50 -41.07 3.13
CA ASP A 314 10.43 -42.53 3.36
C ASP A 314 11.55 -43.09 4.23
N ARG A 315 12.56 -42.26 4.55
CA ARG A 315 13.75 -42.74 5.28
C ARG A 315 13.45 -42.85 6.76
N GLN A 316 13.75 -44.02 7.36
CA GLN A 316 13.53 -44.27 8.77
C GLN A 316 14.24 -43.25 9.65
N GLY A 317 13.50 -42.69 10.62
CA GLY A 317 13.99 -41.70 11.56
C GLY A 317 13.71 -40.25 11.12
N ASN A 318 13.34 -40.00 9.87
CA ASN A 318 12.86 -38.67 9.47
C ASN A 318 11.53 -38.36 10.16
N TYR A 319 11.26 -37.11 10.42
CA TYR A 319 10.02 -36.68 11.09
C TYR A 319 9.42 -35.43 10.44
N LEU A 320 8.11 -35.25 10.60
CA LEU A 320 7.39 -34.07 10.15
C LEU A 320 7.73 -32.90 11.08
N GLU A 321 8.16 -31.76 10.49
CA GLU A 321 8.76 -30.64 11.22
C GLU A 321 7.88 -29.40 11.14
N ALA A 322 7.55 -28.85 12.32
CA ALA A 322 6.55 -27.78 12.44
C ALA A 322 7.06 -26.42 11.97
N THR A 323 8.33 -26.11 12.17
CA THR A 323 8.90 -24.82 11.79
C THR A 323 8.90 -24.64 10.27
N ALA A 324 9.44 -25.62 9.54
CA ALA A 324 9.48 -25.60 8.09
C ALA A 324 8.06 -25.63 7.49
N SER A 325 7.15 -26.44 8.06
CA SER A 325 5.76 -26.49 7.62
C SER A 325 5.07 -25.13 7.75
N SER A 326 5.30 -24.41 8.86
CA SER A 326 4.77 -23.07 9.07
C SER A 326 5.37 -22.05 8.07
N MET A 327 6.67 -22.11 7.83
CA MET A 327 7.36 -21.29 6.83
C MET A 327 6.82 -21.53 5.41
N PHE A 328 6.64 -22.78 5.02
CA PHE A 328 6.16 -23.14 3.69
C PHE A 328 4.73 -22.68 3.46
N VAL A 329 3.85 -22.82 4.45
CA VAL A 329 2.49 -22.26 4.38
C VAL A 329 2.52 -20.74 4.25
N TYR A 330 3.38 -20.04 5.00
CA TYR A 330 3.54 -18.59 4.86
C TYR A 330 4.01 -18.18 3.47
N ILE A 331 5.03 -18.84 2.93
CA ILE A 331 5.56 -18.57 1.59
C ILE A 331 4.48 -18.72 0.53
N LEU A 332 3.74 -19.84 0.56
CA LEU A 332 2.67 -20.10 -0.38
C LEU A 332 1.53 -19.09 -0.23
N ALA A 333 1.09 -18.81 1.02
CA ALA A 333 0.00 -17.89 1.28
C ALA A 333 0.34 -16.46 0.82
N LYS A 334 1.49 -15.94 1.23
CA LYS A 334 1.93 -14.59 0.86
C LYS A 334 2.20 -14.50 -0.65
N GLY A 335 2.83 -15.51 -1.23
CA GLY A 335 3.08 -15.57 -2.66
C GLY A 335 1.79 -15.55 -3.50
N ILE A 336 0.73 -16.25 -3.07
CA ILE A 336 -0.58 -16.20 -3.70
C ILE A 336 -1.24 -14.83 -3.45
N ASN A 337 -1.23 -14.33 -2.22
CA ASN A 337 -1.84 -13.06 -1.85
C ASN A 337 -1.27 -11.86 -2.62
N GLN A 338 0.02 -11.90 -2.95
CA GLN A 338 0.69 -10.87 -3.74
C GLN A 338 0.62 -11.13 -5.27
N GLY A 339 -0.02 -12.24 -5.69
CA GLY A 339 -0.16 -12.62 -7.10
C GLY A 339 1.13 -13.13 -7.75
N TYR A 340 2.17 -13.45 -6.98
CA TYR A 340 3.42 -14.02 -7.49
C TYR A 340 3.27 -15.51 -7.86
N LEU A 341 2.43 -16.21 -7.11
CA LEU A 341 2.13 -17.62 -7.29
C LEU A 341 0.68 -17.80 -7.79
N PRO A 342 0.43 -18.56 -8.88
CA PRO A 342 -0.91 -18.87 -9.34
C PRO A 342 -1.75 -19.58 -8.28
N ARG A 343 -2.90 -19.00 -7.92
CA ARG A 343 -3.77 -19.51 -6.84
C ARG A 343 -4.15 -20.96 -7.05
N ASP A 344 -4.64 -21.31 -8.23
CA ASP A 344 -5.18 -22.66 -8.52
C ASP A 344 -4.11 -23.75 -8.40
N THR A 345 -2.84 -23.41 -8.66
CA THR A 345 -1.72 -24.33 -8.57
C THR A 345 -1.33 -24.61 -7.11
N TYR A 346 -1.26 -23.58 -6.28
CA TYR A 346 -0.63 -23.69 -4.96
C TYR A 346 -1.61 -23.74 -3.79
N LEU A 347 -2.84 -23.26 -3.96
CA LEU A 347 -3.87 -23.25 -2.90
C LEU A 347 -4.16 -24.63 -2.31
N PRO A 348 -4.29 -25.71 -3.10
CA PRO A 348 -4.56 -27.03 -2.52
C PRO A 348 -3.46 -27.53 -1.58
N ALA A 349 -2.20 -27.27 -1.90
CA ALA A 349 -1.07 -27.65 -1.05
C ALA A 349 -1.02 -26.78 0.23
N LEU A 350 -1.27 -25.50 0.09
CA LEU A 350 -1.35 -24.57 1.22
C LEU A 350 -2.44 -24.98 2.21
N GLN A 351 -3.66 -25.28 1.73
CA GLN A 351 -4.78 -25.67 2.58
C GLN A 351 -4.46 -26.94 3.36
N ARG A 352 -4.00 -28.01 2.69
CA ARG A 352 -3.58 -29.25 3.36
C ARG A 352 -2.47 -29.00 4.38
N GLY A 353 -1.52 -28.11 4.07
CA GLY A 353 -0.41 -27.75 4.97
C GLY A 353 -0.91 -27.06 6.24
N TYR A 354 -1.76 -26.04 6.10
CA TYR A 354 -2.28 -25.31 7.26
C TYR A 354 -3.19 -26.18 8.13
N GLU A 355 -4.11 -26.94 7.51
CA GLU A 355 -4.95 -27.92 8.21
C GLU A 355 -4.10 -28.98 8.93
N GLY A 356 -3.04 -29.44 8.30
CA GLY A 356 -2.08 -30.38 8.90
C GLY A 356 -1.39 -29.79 10.13
N ILE A 357 -0.93 -28.53 10.08
CA ILE A 357 -0.32 -27.86 11.23
C ILE A 357 -1.30 -27.80 12.39
N ILE A 358 -2.55 -27.36 12.17
CA ILE A 358 -3.57 -27.24 13.22
C ILE A 358 -3.88 -28.61 13.81
N ARG A 359 -4.04 -29.64 12.99
CA ARG A 359 -4.40 -31.00 13.43
C ARG A 359 -3.27 -31.71 14.17
N ASP A 360 -2.05 -31.64 13.64
CA ASP A 360 -0.96 -32.52 14.08
C ASP A 360 0.07 -31.86 15.00
N PHE A 361 0.22 -30.52 14.90
CA PHE A 361 1.25 -29.81 15.69
C PHE A 361 0.70 -28.92 16.81
N ILE A 362 -0.56 -28.47 16.71
CA ILE A 362 -1.16 -27.66 17.78
C ILE A 362 -1.71 -28.60 18.87
N ARG A 363 -1.35 -28.31 20.12
CA ARG A 363 -1.86 -29.05 21.32
C ARG A 363 -2.28 -28.05 22.38
N GLU A 364 -3.36 -28.33 23.09
CA GLU A 364 -3.76 -27.56 24.26
C GLU A 364 -3.05 -28.07 25.52
N ASP A 365 -2.53 -27.16 26.35
CA ASP A 365 -1.75 -27.51 27.54
C ASP A 365 -2.62 -27.75 28.79
N GLY A 366 -3.94 -27.76 28.66
CA GLY A 366 -4.90 -27.93 29.78
C GLY A 366 -5.05 -26.69 30.68
N LYS A 367 -4.31 -25.61 30.41
CA LYS A 367 -4.38 -24.31 31.11
C LYS A 367 -4.95 -23.20 30.21
N GLY A 368 -5.52 -23.56 29.06
CA GLY A 368 -6.08 -22.63 28.06
C GLY A 368 -5.05 -22.09 27.07
N ARG A 369 -3.78 -22.44 27.18
CA ARG A 369 -2.73 -22.11 26.23
C ARG A 369 -2.63 -23.20 25.16
N ILE A 370 -2.03 -22.84 24.02
CA ILE A 370 -1.71 -23.80 22.95
C ILE A 370 -0.20 -23.89 22.77
N ASP A 371 0.26 -25.09 22.41
CA ASP A 371 1.64 -25.43 22.10
C ASP A 371 1.78 -25.70 20.59
N LEU A 372 2.86 -25.22 19.99
CA LEU A 372 3.35 -25.66 18.69
C LEU A 372 4.42 -26.74 18.92
N THR A 373 4.07 -27.98 18.68
CA THR A 373 4.96 -29.15 18.92
C THR A 373 5.80 -29.47 17.68
N GLN A 374 6.72 -30.45 17.76
CA GLN A 374 7.53 -30.94 16.65
C GLN A 374 8.43 -29.89 15.98
N CYS A 375 8.95 -28.92 16.73
CA CYS A 375 9.94 -27.97 16.23
C CYS A 375 11.36 -28.55 16.40
N CYS A 376 12.17 -28.57 15.35
CA CYS A 376 13.61 -28.80 15.49
C CYS A 376 14.26 -27.65 16.29
N GLU A 377 14.96 -27.97 17.39
CA GLU A 377 15.55 -26.93 18.24
C GLU A 377 16.54 -26.06 17.46
N VAL A 378 17.50 -26.66 16.80
CA VAL A 378 18.50 -25.97 16.00
C VAL A 378 19.22 -26.93 15.06
N ALA A 379 19.53 -26.49 13.85
CA ALA A 379 20.49 -27.16 13.00
C ALA A 379 21.43 -26.11 12.39
N GLY A 380 22.63 -26.55 12.05
CA GLY A 380 23.67 -25.74 11.44
C GLY A 380 24.79 -26.66 10.95
N LEU A 381 25.91 -26.11 10.55
CA LEU A 381 27.01 -26.85 9.96
C LEU A 381 28.35 -26.54 10.66
N GLY A 382 29.27 -27.51 10.73
CA GLY A 382 30.64 -27.33 11.18
C GLY A 382 30.93 -27.50 12.68
N TYR A 383 29.91 -27.69 13.53
CA TYR A 383 30.08 -27.89 14.98
C TYR A 383 29.54 -29.21 15.47
N THR A 384 29.84 -29.54 16.72
CA THR A 384 29.27 -30.69 17.41
C THR A 384 28.01 -30.27 18.15
N ASN A 385 26.92 -31.04 18.01
CA ASN A 385 25.68 -30.79 18.73
C ASN A 385 25.72 -31.24 20.19
N SER A 386 24.66 -30.97 20.96
CA SER A 386 24.54 -31.32 22.36
C SER A 386 24.63 -32.83 22.68
N LYS A 387 24.41 -33.67 21.69
CA LYS A 387 24.55 -35.15 21.79
C LYS A 387 25.94 -35.67 21.37
N GLY A 388 26.89 -34.76 21.11
CA GLY A 388 28.25 -35.11 20.68
C GLY A 388 28.37 -35.49 19.20
N MET A 389 27.33 -35.30 18.40
CA MET A 389 27.35 -35.57 16.95
C MET A 389 27.84 -34.36 16.17
N LYS A 390 28.75 -34.60 15.23
CA LYS A 390 29.29 -33.55 14.35
C LYS A 390 28.19 -33.05 13.38
N ARG A 391 28.08 -31.74 13.26
CA ARG A 391 27.15 -31.07 12.34
C ARG A 391 27.71 -31.08 10.92
N ASP A 392 27.71 -32.24 10.29
CA ASP A 392 28.28 -32.49 8.96
C ASP A 392 27.25 -32.39 7.81
N GLY A 393 26.00 -32.06 8.13
CA GLY A 393 24.93 -31.97 7.14
C GLY A 393 24.40 -33.31 6.66
N SER A 394 24.83 -34.43 7.28
CA SER A 394 24.30 -35.79 6.96
C SER A 394 22.83 -35.89 7.37
N PHE A 395 22.12 -36.87 6.83
CA PHE A 395 20.78 -37.21 7.25
C PHE A 395 20.73 -37.55 8.75
N GLU A 396 21.65 -38.38 9.20
CA GLU A 396 21.78 -38.81 10.59
C GLU A 396 21.98 -37.65 11.56
N TYR A 397 22.75 -36.66 11.14
CA TYR A 397 22.91 -35.42 11.88
C TYR A 397 21.59 -34.66 11.98
N TYR A 398 20.90 -34.36 10.88
CA TYR A 398 19.67 -33.55 10.93
C TYR A 398 18.57 -34.17 11.77
N ILE A 399 18.41 -35.50 11.78
CA ILE A 399 17.41 -36.17 12.61
C ILE A 399 17.86 -36.35 14.08
N SER A 400 19.13 -36.11 14.40
CA SER A 400 19.66 -36.19 15.76
C SER A 400 19.42 -34.94 16.60
N GLU A 401 19.08 -33.82 16.02
CA GLU A 401 18.83 -32.59 16.76
C GLU A 401 17.57 -32.72 17.64
N PRO A 402 17.51 -32.03 18.80
CA PRO A 402 16.37 -32.14 19.70
C PRO A 402 15.08 -31.62 19.04
N ILE A 403 13.97 -32.31 19.29
CA ILE A 403 12.62 -31.86 18.94
C ILE A 403 12.02 -31.23 20.19
N ILE A 404 11.57 -29.99 20.08
CA ILE A 404 11.01 -29.19 21.18
C ILE A 404 9.66 -28.59 20.78
N SER A 405 8.94 -28.08 21.78
CA SER A 405 7.72 -27.28 21.55
C SER A 405 8.03 -25.79 21.71
N ASN A 406 7.22 -24.97 21.05
CA ASN A 406 7.19 -23.50 21.20
C ASN A 406 8.52 -22.81 20.87
N ASP A 407 9.29 -23.38 19.95
CA ASP A 407 10.45 -22.70 19.41
C ASP A 407 10.01 -21.45 18.64
N LEU A 408 10.60 -20.30 18.94
CA LEU A 408 10.22 -19.01 18.31
C LEU A 408 10.45 -19.00 16.79
N LYS A 409 11.36 -19.84 16.31
CA LYS A 409 11.58 -20.04 14.86
C LYS A 409 10.40 -20.72 14.17
N GLY A 410 9.59 -21.49 14.94
CA GLY A 410 8.35 -22.07 14.47
C GLY A 410 7.14 -21.17 14.74
N VAL A 411 7.08 -20.60 15.94
CA VAL A 411 5.98 -19.72 16.36
C VAL A 411 5.87 -18.49 15.46
N GLY A 412 6.98 -17.77 15.18
CA GLY A 412 6.96 -16.59 14.31
C GLY A 412 6.35 -16.86 12.95
N PRO A 413 6.85 -17.83 12.16
CA PRO A 413 6.25 -18.22 10.89
C PRO A 413 4.81 -18.72 10.98
N PHE A 414 4.42 -19.39 12.09
CA PHE A 414 3.02 -19.77 12.32
C PHE A 414 2.11 -18.52 12.42
N LEU A 415 2.54 -17.48 13.13
CA LEU A 415 1.80 -16.21 13.20
C LEU A 415 1.67 -15.56 11.82
N PHE A 416 2.75 -15.47 11.06
CA PHE A 416 2.73 -14.96 9.70
C PHE A 416 1.82 -15.77 8.77
N ALA A 417 1.90 -17.11 8.86
CA ALA A 417 1.07 -18.01 8.07
C ALA A 417 -0.42 -17.78 8.35
N GLY A 418 -0.83 -17.67 9.61
CA GLY A 418 -2.22 -17.41 9.98
C GLY A 418 -2.73 -16.08 9.44
N ILE A 419 -1.93 -15.01 9.50
CA ILE A 419 -2.28 -13.70 8.91
C ILE A 419 -2.52 -13.83 7.40
N GLU A 420 -1.60 -14.46 6.67
CA GLU A 420 -1.71 -14.55 5.22
C GLU A 420 -2.79 -15.54 4.76
N VAL A 421 -3.00 -16.64 5.49
CA VAL A 421 -4.10 -17.57 5.21
C VAL A 421 -5.46 -16.90 5.47
N GLU A 422 -5.60 -16.11 6.54
CA GLU A 422 -6.81 -15.31 6.81
C GLU A 422 -7.13 -14.39 5.62
N LYS A 423 -6.15 -13.60 5.17
CA LYS A 423 -6.31 -12.70 4.00
C LYS A 423 -6.75 -13.47 2.75
N LEU A 424 -6.13 -14.61 2.51
CA LEU A 424 -6.43 -15.44 1.34
C LEU A 424 -7.86 -16.00 1.36
N LEU A 425 -8.31 -16.49 2.51
CA LEU A 425 -9.63 -17.05 2.69
C LEU A 425 -10.72 -15.97 2.73
N ALA A 426 -10.40 -14.76 3.19
CA ALA A 426 -11.25 -13.59 3.10
C ALA A 426 -11.31 -12.96 1.69
N GLY A 427 -10.61 -13.54 0.70
CA GLY A 427 -10.60 -13.03 -0.67
C GLY A 427 -9.79 -11.74 -0.88
N LEU A 428 -8.87 -11.40 0.01
CA LEU A 428 -8.08 -10.17 -0.01
C LEU A 428 -6.80 -10.26 -0.86
N SER A 429 -6.68 -11.29 -1.71
CA SER A 429 -5.50 -11.48 -2.58
C SER A 429 -5.44 -10.45 -3.70
N ARG A 430 -4.23 -9.99 -4.01
CA ARG A 430 -3.98 -9.11 -5.17
C ARG A 430 -3.95 -9.93 -6.46
N PRO A 431 -4.39 -9.36 -7.60
CA PRO A 431 -4.16 -9.99 -8.90
C PRO A 431 -2.66 -10.04 -9.21
N ALA A 432 -2.29 -10.98 -10.08
CA ALA A 432 -0.89 -11.16 -10.49
C ALA A 432 -0.30 -9.85 -11.03
N PRO A 433 0.94 -9.49 -10.68
CA PRO A 433 1.62 -8.35 -11.28
C PRO A 433 1.63 -8.47 -12.81
N LEU A 434 1.38 -7.38 -13.50
CA LEU A 434 1.36 -7.33 -14.96
C LEU A 434 2.51 -6.47 -15.44
N ARG A 435 3.41 -7.04 -16.25
CA ARG A 435 4.41 -6.25 -16.97
C ARG A 435 3.73 -5.51 -18.11
N VAL A 436 3.81 -4.19 -18.06
CA VAL A 436 3.27 -3.30 -19.08
C VAL A 436 4.43 -2.67 -19.85
N THR A 437 4.46 -2.92 -21.17
CA THR A 437 5.52 -2.41 -22.05
C THR A 437 4.96 -1.49 -23.15
N GLY A 438 3.66 -1.55 -23.42
CA GLY A 438 2.98 -0.75 -24.44
C GLY A 438 1.50 -1.11 -24.55
N TRP A 439 0.89 -0.74 -25.66
CA TRP A 439 -0.53 -0.96 -25.95
C TRP A 439 -0.94 -2.42 -26.04
N GLU A 440 -0.02 -3.34 -26.31
CA GLU A 440 -0.25 -4.80 -26.29
C GLU A 440 -0.68 -5.30 -24.93
N SER A 441 -0.35 -4.60 -23.85
CA SER A 441 -0.75 -4.94 -22.48
C SER A 441 -2.17 -4.46 -22.13
N TYR A 442 -2.73 -3.50 -22.88
CA TYR A 442 -4.02 -2.89 -22.63
C TYR A 442 -5.19 -3.90 -22.45
N PRO A 443 -5.36 -4.93 -23.32
CA PRO A 443 -6.44 -5.89 -23.16
C PRO A 443 -6.35 -6.66 -21.83
N ALA A 444 -5.14 -6.97 -21.37
CA ALA A 444 -4.93 -7.67 -20.10
C ALA A 444 -5.24 -6.78 -18.90
N VAL A 445 -4.92 -5.48 -18.95
CA VAL A 445 -5.32 -4.51 -17.93
C VAL A 445 -6.84 -4.37 -17.88
N LEU A 446 -7.49 -4.17 -19.03
CA LEU A 446 -8.93 -4.01 -19.13
C LEU A 446 -9.70 -5.25 -18.60
N ALA A 447 -9.20 -6.45 -18.88
CA ALA A 447 -9.83 -7.70 -18.46
C ALA A 447 -9.87 -7.88 -16.94
N ARG A 448 -9.03 -7.16 -16.21
CA ARG A 448 -8.98 -7.20 -14.73
C ARG A 448 -10.07 -6.35 -14.09
N ILE A 449 -10.54 -5.32 -14.79
CA ILE A 449 -11.50 -4.36 -14.26
C ILE A 449 -12.91 -4.83 -14.56
N LYS A 450 -13.67 -5.13 -13.51
CA LYS A 450 -15.03 -5.65 -13.62
C LYS A 450 -15.95 -4.94 -12.64
N ALA A 451 -17.01 -4.33 -13.17
CA ALA A 451 -18.03 -3.73 -12.34
C ALA A 451 -18.70 -4.78 -11.43
N PRO A 452 -19.00 -4.44 -10.15
CA PRO A 452 -19.74 -5.34 -9.28
C PRO A 452 -21.19 -5.52 -9.75
N GLU A 453 -21.74 -6.70 -9.46
CA GLU A 453 -23.14 -7.03 -9.67
C GLU A 453 -23.89 -7.09 -8.34
N PHE A 454 -25.18 -6.74 -8.36
CA PHE A 454 -26.00 -6.66 -7.14
C PHE A 454 -27.24 -7.52 -7.26
N PRO A 455 -27.71 -8.14 -6.17
CA PRO A 455 -29.00 -8.83 -6.16
C PRO A 455 -30.15 -7.92 -6.60
N ALA A 456 -31.12 -8.47 -7.33
CA ALA A 456 -32.30 -7.74 -7.81
C ALA A 456 -33.33 -7.54 -6.64
N ARG A 457 -32.95 -6.72 -5.69
CA ARG A 457 -33.76 -6.32 -4.52
C ARG A 457 -33.66 -4.82 -4.33
N ASP A 458 -34.78 -4.16 -4.09
CA ASP A 458 -34.85 -2.72 -3.92
C ASP A 458 -35.28 -2.37 -2.49
N PHE A 459 -34.66 -1.33 -1.96
CA PHE A 459 -34.95 -0.74 -0.65
C PHE A 459 -35.17 0.76 -0.88
N ALA A 460 -36.44 1.17 -1.09
CA ALA A 460 -36.76 2.57 -1.36
C ALA A 460 -36.59 3.41 -0.09
N ILE A 461 -35.83 4.52 -0.16
CA ILE A 461 -35.61 5.38 1.01
C ILE A 461 -36.91 5.96 1.60
N THR A 462 -37.98 6.07 0.77
CA THR A 462 -39.29 6.50 1.18
C THR A 462 -39.98 5.51 2.14
N ASP A 463 -39.66 4.21 2.04
CA ASP A 463 -40.21 3.19 2.95
C ASP A 463 -39.58 3.31 4.36
N TYR A 464 -38.49 4.05 4.49
CA TYR A 464 -37.83 4.39 5.74
C TYR A 464 -38.10 5.83 6.20
N GLY A 465 -39.07 6.52 5.55
CA GLY A 465 -39.52 7.84 5.97
C GLY A 465 -38.90 9.04 5.27
N ALA A 466 -38.07 8.85 4.23
CA ALA A 466 -37.53 9.96 3.44
C ALA A 466 -38.67 10.72 2.71
N LYS A 467 -38.59 12.06 2.69
CA LYS A 467 -39.56 12.93 2.00
C LYS A 467 -38.91 13.66 0.84
N ALA A 468 -39.61 13.69 -0.28
CA ALA A 468 -39.13 14.28 -1.53
C ALA A 468 -39.40 15.79 -1.64
N ASP A 469 -39.29 16.53 -0.54
CA ASP A 469 -39.63 17.95 -0.44
C ASP A 469 -38.44 18.91 -0.51
N GLY A 470 -37.23 18.37 -0.56
CA GLY A 470 -35.97 19.15 -0.58
C GLY A 470 -35.65 19.90 0.72
N GLN A 471 -36.39 19.66 1.81
CA GLN A 471 -36.26 20.38 3.08
C GLN A 471 -36.14 19.45 4.29
N THR A 472 -36.90 18.36 4.30
CA THR A 472 -36.86 17.36 5.38
C THR A 472 -35.56 16.54 5.26
N ASP A 473 -34.80 16.47 6.35
CA ASP A 473 -33.54 15.70 6.42
C ASP A 473 -33.84 14.19 6.26
N ALA A 474 -33.34 13.60 5.18
CA ALA A 474 -33.49 12.19 4.84
C ALA A 474 -32.31 11.32 5.26
N THR A 475 -31.29 11.89 5.90
CA THR A 475 -30.04 11.19 6.24
C THR A 475 -30.28 9.90 7.00
N GLU A 476 -31.13 9.93 8.01
CA GLU A 476 -31.42 8.74 8.83
C GLU A 476 -32.21 7.68 8.04
N ALA A 477 -33.17 8.09 7.19
CA ALA A 477 -33.91 7.18 6.34
C ALA A 477 -33.00 6.47 5.32
N ILE A 478 -32.08 7.21 4.71
CA ILE A 478 -31.06 6.64 3.80
C ILE A 478 -30.16 5.66 4.56
N ARG A 479 -29.69 6.02 5.76
CA ARG A 479 -28.86 5.14 6.59
C ARG A 479 -29.56 3.84 6.94
N GLN A 480 -30.87 3.89 7.28
CA GLN A 480 -31.66 2.69 7.58
C GLN A 480 -31.86 1.81 6.34
N ALA A 481 -32.15 2.41 5.19
CA ALA A 481 -32.27 1.67 3.92
C ALA A 481 -30.97 0.95 3.55
N ILE A 482 -29.81 1.62 3.72
CA ILE A 482 -28.47 1.04 3.48
C ILE A 482 -28.23 -0.13 4.45
N ALA A 483 -28.51 0.03 5.73
CA ALA A 483 -28.36 -1.01 6.74
C ALA A 483 -29.24 -2.23 6.45
N ALA A 484 -30.50 -2.01 6.07
CA ALA A 484 -31.44 -3.08 5.71
C ALA A 484 -30.99 -3.82 4.44
N CYS A 485 -30.54 -3.08 3.42
CA CYS A 485 -30.02 -3.65 2.18
C CYS A 485 -28.78 -4.53 2.45
N HIS A 486 -27.82 -4.01 3.20
CA HIS A 486 -26.62 -4.75 3.61
C HIS A 486 -26.97 -6.02 4.41
N ALA A 487 -27.81 -5.90 5.44
CA ALA A 487 -28.25 -7.03 6.27
C ALA A 487 -28.99 -8.12 5.48
N ALA A 488 -29.65 -7.76 4.39
CA ALA A 488 -30.31 -8.70 3.46
C ALA A 488 -29.31 -9.38 2.49
N GLY A 489 -28.02 -9.10 2.59
CA GLY A 489 -26.98 -9.61 1.69
C GLY A 489 -26.82 -8.82 0.38
N GLY A 490 -27.30 -7.57 0.35
CA GLY A 490 -27.10 -6.64 -0.76
C GLY A 490 -28.33 -6.39 -1.63
N GLY A 491 -28.21 -5.41 -2.53
CA GLY A 491 -29.26 -4.95 -3.43
C GLY A 491 -29.10 -3.48 -3.79
N ARG A 492 -30.21 -2.82 -4.19
CA ARG A 492 -30.25 -1.40 -4.50
C ARG A 492 -30.99 -0.61 -3.42
N VAL A 493 -30.37 0.43 -2.89
CA VAL A 493 -31.03 1.48 -2.11
C VAL A 493 -31.52 2.52 -3.09
N VAL A 494 -32.84 2.59 -3.30
CA VAL A 494 -33.43 3.39 -4.37
C VAL A 494 -33.86 4.75 -3.84
N VAL A 495 -33.32 5.80 -4.47
CA VAL A 495 -33.78 7.18 -4.33
C VAL A 495 -34.77 7.46 -5.46
N PRO A 496 -36.09 7.50 -5.20
CA PRO A 496 -37.09 7.72 -6.22
C PRO A 496 -37.12 9.18 -6.66
N LYS A 497 -37.90 9.49 -7.73
CA LYS A 497 -38.07 10.84 -8.27
C LYS A 497 -38.45 11.85 -7.18
N GLY A 498 -37.80 13.01 -7.16
CA GLY A 498 -37.98 14.11 -6.23
C GLY A 498 -36.66 14.62 -5.64
N THR A 499 -36.71 15.61 -4.78
CA THR A 499 -35.52 16.19 -4.14
C THR A 499 -35.47 15.79 -2.67
N PHE A 500 -34.35 15.17 -2.27
CA PHE A 500 -34.13 14.70 -0.89
C PHE A 500 -32.92 15.40 -0.30
N LEU A 501 -33.15 16.17 0.80
CA LEU A 501 -32.07 16.80 1.55
C LEU A 501 -31.37 15.77 2.44
N THR A 502 -30.04 15.71 2.42
CA THR A 502 -29.25 14.74 3.19
C THR A 502 -27.93 15.30 3.72
N GLY A 503 -27.43 14.77 4.82
CA GLY A 503 -26.03 14.88 5.22
C GLY A 503 -25.17 13.80 4.54
N ALA A 504 -24.05 13.44 5.16
CA ALA A 504 -23.14 12.43 4.66
C ALA A 504 -23.82 11.04 4.57
N ILE A 505 -23.54 10.34 3.47
CA ILE A 505 -24.00 8.96 3.21
C ILE A 505 -22.83 8.01 3.34
N HIS A 506 -22.93 7.03 4.22
CA HIS A 506 -21.92 5.98 4.39
C HIS A 506 -22.42 4.68 3.76
N LEU A 507 -21.74 4.22 2.69
CA LEU A 507 -22.08 2.97 2.02
C LEU A 507 -21.54 1.78 2.80
N LEU A 508 -22.26 0.67 2.74
CA LEU A 508 -21.87 -0.63 3.29
C LEU A 508 -21.67 -1.64 2.14
N SER A 509 -20.95 -2.72 2.40
CA SER A 509 -20.67 -3.76 1.41
C SER A 509 -21.94 -4.35 0.80
N ASN A 510 -21.88 -4.64 -0.51
CA ASN A 510 -22.96 -5.17 -1.33
C ASN A 510 -24.15 -4.20 -1.55
N VAL A 511 -23.96 -2.91 -1.33
CA VAL A 511 -25.00 -1.88 -1.50
C VAL A 511 -24.74 -1.04 -2.74
N ASN A 512 -25.76 -0.92 -3.58
CA ASN A 512 -25.83 0.03 -4.69
C ASN A 512 -26.80 1.17 -4.34
N LEU A 513 -26.30 2.38 -4.13
CA LEU A 513 -27.10 3.60 -4.01
C LEU A 513 -27.58 4.01 -5.39
N HIS A 514 -28.83 3.71 -5.71
CA HIS A 514 -29.43 3.97 -7.02
C HIS A 514 -30.27 5.25 -7.03
N VAL A 515 -29.77 6.29 -7.69
CA VAL A 515 -30.46 7.59 -7.82
C VAL A 515 -31.24 7.60 -9.13
N SER A 516 -32.58 7.44 -9.04
CA SER A 516 -33.45 7.28 -10.19
C SER A 516 -33.49 8.55 -11.06
N GLU A 517 -33.90 8.42 -12.30
CA GLU A 517 -34.10 9.55 -13.20
C GLU A 517 -35.11 10.56 -12.63
N GLY A 518 -34.72 11.84 -12.56
CA GLY A 518 -35.53 12.91 -11.94
C GLY A 518 -35.45 12.94 -10.41
N ALA A 519 -34.62 12.11 -9.80
CA ALA A 519 -34.25 12.22 -8.38
C ALA A 519 -33.07 13.18 -8.19
N THR A 520 -33.06 13.94 -7.10
CA THR A 520 -31.93 14.74 -6.66
C THR A 520 -31.62 14.43 -5.19
N LEU A 521 -30.41 13.98 -4.90
CA LEU A 521 -29.84 14.03 -3.56
C LEU A 521 -29.16 15.39 -3.39
N LEU A 522 -29.77 16.25 -2.57
CA LEU A 522 -29.24 17.56 -2.22
C LEU A 522 -28.50 17.47 -0.88
N PHE A 523 -27.20 17.66 -0.92
CA PHE A 523 -26.36 17.61 0.28
C PHE A 523 -26.43 18.93 1.06
N ASP A 524 -26.71 18.82 2.35
CA ASP A 524 -26.91 19.98 3.21
C ASP A 524 -25.61 20.74 3.46
N ALA A 525 -25.46 21.89 2.83
CA ALA A 525 -24.28 22.75 2.93
C ALA A 525 -24.47 23.94 3.88
N GLU A 526 -25.50 23.91 4.73
CA GLU A 526 -25.78 24.97 5.72
C GLU A 526 -24.71 24.97 6.82
N PRO A 527 -23.92 26.07 6.98
CA PRO A 527 -22.78 26.10 7.88
C PRO A 527 -23.08 25.74 9.33
N SER A 528 -24.26 26.08 9.83
CA SER A 528 -24.69 25.79 11.20
C SER A 528 -24.96 24.30 11.46
N ARG A 529 -25.18 23.50 10.43
CA ARG A 529 -25.48 22.07 10.49
C ARG A 529 -24.35 21.16 10.06
N MET A 530 -23.26 21.72 9.50
CA MET A 530 -22.13 20.92 8.98
C MET A 530 -21.56 19.94 10.01
N ALA A 531 -21.34 20.37 11.25
CA ALA A 531 -20.80 19.53 12.31
C ALA A 531 -21.69 18.35 12.67
N LYS A 532 -23.02 18.48 12.51
CA LYS A 532 -24.00 17.41 12.74
C LYS A 532 -24.06 16.46 11.54
N ASN A 533 -24.05 17.01 10.32
CA ASN A 533 -24.35 16.29 9.10
C ASN A 533 -23.13 15.59 8.50
N TYR A 534 -21.92 16.02 8.86
CA TYR A 534 -20.65 15.46 8.38
C TYR A 534 -19.76 15.07 9.56
N PRO A 535 -19.91 13.87 10.13
CA PRO A 535 -19.08 13.42 11.25
C PRO A 535 -17.61 13.36 10.85
N VAL A 536 -16.72 13.49 11.83
CA VAL A 536 -15.28 13.38 11.61
C VAL A 536 -14.93 11.91 11.38
N VAL A 537 -14.31 11.62 10.24
CA VAL A 537 -13.88 10.28 9.84
C VAL A 537 -12.41 10.28 9.48
N PHE A 538 -11.82 9.08 9.41
CA PHE A 538 -10.51 8.90 8.81
C PHE A 538 -10.60 9.14 7.30
N THR A 539 -9.78 10.02 6.76
CA THR A 539 -9.79 10.38 5.36
C THR A 539 -8.39 10.78 4.89
N ARG A 540 -8.29 11.17 3.62
CA ARG A 540 -7.09 11.78 3.06
C ARG A 540 -7.49 13.12 2.42
N TRP A 541 -6.68 14.14 2.69
CA TRP A 541 -6.92 15.48 2.19
C TRP A 541 -5.65 15.99 1.50
N GLU A 542 -5.73 16.35 0.21
CA GLU A 542 -4.60 16.69 -0.66
C GLU A 542 -3.36 15.79 -0.43
N GLY A 543 -3.57 14.47 -0.47
CA GLY A 543 -2.50 13.47 -0.36
C GLY A 543 -2.00 13.16 1.06
N VAL A 544 -2.58 13.76 2.11
CA VAL A 544 -2.19 13.58 3.51
C VAL A 544 -3.32 12.95 4.33
N GLU A 545 -3.06 11.82 5.00
CA GLU A 545 -4.06 11.15 5.86
C GLU A 545 -4.35 11.98 7.12
N CYS A 546 -5.63 12.12 7.46
CA CYS A 546 -6.11 12.89 8.62
C CYS A 546 -7.49 12.41 9.11
N MET A 547 -7.95 12.97 10.21
CA MET A 547 -9.33 12.91 10.70
C MET A 547 -10.03 14.21 10.31
N ASN A 548 -11.00 14.17 9.38
CA ASN A 548 -11.67 15.36 8.86
C ASN A 548 -13.18 15.13 8.70
N PHE A 549 -13.93 16.18 8.36
CA PHE A 549 -15.32 16.03 7.93
C PHE A 549 -15.48 14.90 6.93
N SER A 550 -16.49 14.07 7.14
CA SER A 550 -16.84 12.99 6.21
C SER A 550 -17.03 13.54 4.80
N PRO A 551 -16.50 12.87 3.77
CA PRO A 551 -16.96 13.06 2.42
C PRO A 551 -18.48 12.94 2.31
N LEU A 552 -19.06 13.55 1.26
CA LEU A 552 -20.52 13.54 1.12
C LEU A 552 -21.05 12.12 0.94
N ILE A 553 -20.36 11.30 0.12
CA ILE A 553 -20.58 9.85 0.02
C ILE A 553 -19.26 9.17 0.38
N TYR A 554 -19.28 8.35 1.41
CA TYR A 554 -18.11 7.72 1.99
C TYR A 554 -18.26 6.20 2.10
N ALA A 555 -17.16 5.47 1.96
CA ALA A 555 -17.08 4.05 2.28
C ALA A 555 -15.70 3.74 2.86
N TRP A 556 -15.64 3.04 3.97
CA TRP A 556 -14.39 2.63 4.62
C TRP A 556 -14.28 1.11 4.64
N GLU A 557 -13.26 0.58 3.93
CA GLU A 557 -12.98 -0.87 3.89
C GLU A 557 -14.20 -1.71 3.43
N GLN A 558 -14.94 -1.20 2.43
CA GLN A 558 -16.13 -1.87 1.90
C GLN A 558 -15.85 -2.59 0.58
N GLU A 559 -16.69 -3.54 0.23
CA GLU A 559 -16.60 -4.33 -0.99
C GLU A 559 -17.93 -4.35 -1.73
N ASN A 560 -17.88 -4.40 -3.07
CA ASN A 560 -19.07 -4.42 -3.93
C ASN A 560 -20.01 -3.26 -3.60
N ILE A 561 -19.57 -2.05 -3.81
CA ILE A 561 -20.36 -0.84 -3.58
C ILE A 561 -20.58 -0.08 -4.88
N ALA A 562 -21.72 0.58 -4.99
CA ALA A 562 -22.01 1.40 -6.15
C ALA A 562 -22.81 2.65 -5.84
N VAL A 563 -22.65 3.64 -6.73
CA VAL A 563 -23.54 4.80 -6.88
C VAL A 563 -23.98 4.83 -8.34
N THR A 564 -25.26 4.56 -8.61
CA THR A 564 -25.74 4.39 -9.99
C THR A 564 -27.02 5.17 -10.25
N GLY A 565 -27.44 5.20 -11.51
CA GLY A 565 -28.72 5.76 -11.94
C GLY A 565 -28.55 6.95 -12.90
N LYS A 566 -29.65 7.68 -13.14
CA LYS A 566 -29.67 8.87 -14.01
C LYS A 566 -30.11 10.14 -13.28
N GLY A 567 -30.09 10.09 -11.94
CA GLY A 567 -30.43 11.24 -11.11
C GLY A 567 -29.24 12.16 -10.87
N THR A 568 -29.46 13.13 -9.99
CA THR A 568 -28.49 14.19 -9.68
C THR A 568 -27.99 14.06 -8.25
N LEU A 569 -26.67 14.17 -8.09
CA LEU A 569 -25.98 14.40 -6.83
C LEU A 569 -25.57 15.89 -6.80
N ASP A 570 -26.16 16.65 -5.89
CA ASP A 570 -25.94 18.09 -5.78
C ASP A 570 -25.28 18.41 -4.43
N GLY A 571 -24.00 18.74 -4.41
CA GLY A 571 -23.20 19.00 -3.21
C GLY A 571 -23.56 20.32 -2.50
N GLY A 572 -24.41 21.17 -3.10
CA GLY A 572 -24.87 22.43 -2.51
C GLY A 572 -23.77 23.47 -2.27
N ALA A 573 -22.57 23.24 -2.79
CA ALA A 573 -21.44 24.15 -2.52
C ALA A 573 -21.61 25.50 -3.23
N SER A 574 -21.21 26.58 -2.54
CA SER A 574 -21.25 27.94 -3.01
C SER A 574 -20.19 28.79 -2.29
N ASN A 575 -20.08 30.06 -2.67
CA ASN A 575 -19.19 31.03 -2.02
C ASN A 575 -19.63 31.39 -0.60
N GLU A 576 -20.88 31.16 -0.24
CA GLU A 576 -21.44 31.41 1.08
C GLU A 576 -21.12 30.27 2.07
N ASN A 577 -20.72 29.08 1.56
CA ASN A 577 -20.43 27.91 2.37
C ASN A 577 -19.05 27.29 2.04
N TRP A 578 -18.98 26.09 1.46
CA TRP A 578 -17.75 25.33 1.25
C TRP A 578 -16.68 26.08 0.43
N TRP A 579 -17.06 26.65 -0.73
CA TRP A 579 -16.10 27.37 -1.59
C TRP A 579 -15.55 28.61 -0.92
N GLY A 580 -16.37 29.30 -0.10
CA GLY A 580 -15.94 30.47 0.66
C GLY A 580 -14.80 30.22 1.66
N TRP A 581 -14.53 28.97 2.01
CA TRP A 581 -13.40 28.64 2.88
C TRP A 581 -12.04 28.79 2.18
N ASN A 582 -11.99 28.59 0.87
CA ASN A 582 -10.77 28.71 0.05
C ASN A 582 -10.78 29.90 -0.91
N ASN A 583 -11.89 30.64 -1.02
CA ASN A 583 -11.96 31.74 -1.97
C ASN A 583 -11.19 32.97 -1.49
N LYS A 584 -10.23 33.44 -2.30
CA LYS A 584 -9.47 34.67 -2.10
C LYS A 584 -10.29 35.93 -2.43
N ALA A 585 -11.62 35.83 -2.56
CA ALA A 585 -12.46 36.96 -2.94
C ALA A 585 -12.25 38.17 -2.02
N ALA A 586 -11.93 39.29 -2.61
CA ALA A 586 -11.96 40.64 -2.03
C ALA A 586 -11.03 40.83 -0.81
N GLY A 587 -9.76 40.40 -0.88
CA GLY A 587 -8.75 40.75 0.12
C GLY A 587 -8.93 40.11 1.51
N ARG A 588 -9.78 39.10 1.64
CA ARG A 588 -9.91 38.29 2.86
C ARG A 588 -8.94 37.12 2.84
N PRO A 589 -8.18 36.82 3.91
CA PRO A 589 -7.40 35.64 4.01
C PRO A 589 -8.31 34.41 3.94
N THR A 590 -7.90 33.37 3.19
CA THR A 590 -8.63 32.09 3.11
C THR A 590 -8.62 31.43 4.48
N ARG A 591 -9.76 30.88 4.92
CA ARG A 591 -9.86 30.14 6.17
C ARG A 591 -9.16 28.78 6.10
N GLN A 592 -9.12 28.19 4.90
CA GLN A 592 -8.55 26.85 4.66
C GLN A 592 -7.02 26.82 4.79
N VAL A 593 -6.31 27.88 4.35
CA VAL A 593 -4.83 27.85 4.25
C VAL A 593 -4.14 27.53 5.58
N PRO A 594 -4.51 28.11 6.76
CA PRO A 594 -3.86 27.76 8.02
C PRO A 594 -4.01 26.27 8.40
N ASP A 595 -5.17 25.66 8.14
CA ASP A 595 -5.41 24.25 8.44
C ASP A 595 -4.67 23.36 7.45
N ARG A 596 -4.64 23.73 6.16
CA ARG A 596 -3.84 23.06 5.13
C ARG A 596 -2.36 23.04 5.48
N ASP A 597 -1.79 24.18 5.79
CA ASP A 597 -0.37 24.29 6.13
C ASP A 597 -0.02 23.48 7.38
N LYS A 598 -0.90 23.50 8.38
CA LYS A 598 -0.76 22.68 9.59
C LYS A 598 -0.81 21.19 9.26
N LEU A 599 -1.76 20.73 8.43
CA LEU A 599 -1.86 19.32 8.04
C LEU A 599 -0.61 18.87 7.29
N PHE A 600 -0.11 19.69 6.35
CA PHE A 600 1.10 19.38 5.61
C PHE A 600 2.32 19.28 6.52
N ALA A 601 2.50 20.22 7.44
CA ALA A 601 3.57 20.18 8.43
C ALA A 601 3.48 18.91 9.31
N GLN A 602 2.27 18.53 9.74
CA GLN A 602 2.06 17.30 10.51
C GLN A 602 2.39 16.03 9.69
N GLY A 603 2.07 16.02 8.38
CA GLY A 603 2.44 14.96 7.47
C GLY A 603 3.96 14.82 7.32
N GLU A 604 4.67 15.93 7.14
CA GLU A 604 6.13 15.96 7.05
C GLU A 604 6.82 15.53 8.35
N GLN A 605 6.28 15.93 9.50
CA GLN A 605 6.81 15.58 10.83
C GLN A 605 6.42 14.17 11.30
N GLY A 606 5.60 13.44 10.55
CA GLY A 606 5.16 12.10 10.94
C GLY A 606 4.24 12.07 12.16
N VAL A 607 3.52 13.15 12.45
CA VAL A 607 2.52 13.18 13.54
C VAL A 607 1.51 12.06 13.31
N PRO A 608 1.17 11.23 14.32
CA PRO A 608 0.20 10.16 14.16
C PRO A 608 -1.14 10.63 13.56
N VAL A 609 -1.69 9.92 12.58
CA VAL A 609 -2.88 10.33 11.84
C VAL A 609 -4.07 10.65 12.76
N LYS A 610 -4.27 9.87 13.83
CA LYS A 610 -5.32 10.08 14.84
C LYS A 610 -5.24 11.42 15.58
N GLU A 611 -4.07 12.06 15.54
CA GLU A 611 -3.81 13.37 16.18
C GLU A 611 -3.95 14.52 15.19
N ARG A 612 -4.06 14.22 13.88
CA ARG A 612 -4.30 15.22 12.82
C ARG A 612 -5.81 15.42 12.66
N VAL A 613 -6.45 16.06 13.65
CA VAL A 613 -7.91 16.18 13.71
C VAL A 613 -8.35 17.55 13.18
N TYR A 614 -9.21 17.47 12.15
CA TYR A 614 -9.84 18.60 11.48
C TYR A 614 -11.35 18.30 11.36
N GLY A 615 -12.18 19.21 11.81
CA GLY A 615 -13.63 19.05 11.86
C GLY A 615 -14.24 20.33 12.35
N PRO A 616 -15.21 20.31 13.27
CA PRO A 616 -15.81 21.53 13.81
C PRO A 616 -14.75 22.51 14.31
N GLY A 617 -14.78 23.75 13.77
CA GLY A 617 -13.78 24.79 14.04
C GLY A 617 -12.60 24.82 13.08
N HIS A 618 -12.49 23.87 12.14
CA HIS A 618 -11.51 23.79 11.07
C HIS A 618 -12.16 23.89 9.70
N TYR A 619 -11.36 24.16 8.66
CA TYR A 619 -11.87 24.57 7.34
C TYR A 619 -11.31 23.76 6.18
N LEU A 620 -11.01 22.47 6.37
CA LEU A 620 -10.67 21.55 5.29
C LEU A 620 -11.96 21.01 4.67
N ARG A 621 -12.25 21.39 3.42
CA ARG A 621 -13.46 20.99 2.69
C ARG A 621 -13.48 19.48 2.41
N PRO A 622 -14.58 18.74 2.64
CA PRO A 622 -14.66 17.34 2.31
C PRO A 622 -14.71 17.08 0.80
N ASN A 623 -14.22 15.92 0.34
CA ASN A 623 -14.44 15.42 -1.02
C ASN A 623 -15.89 14.98 -1.21
N PHE A 624 -16.34 14.81 -2.46
CA PHE A 624 -17.73 14.42 -2.72
C PHE A 624 -17.91 12.91 -2.53
N ILE A 625 -17.32 12.08 -3.40
CA ILE A 625 -17.38 10.61 -3.33
C ILE A 625 -15.99 10.07 -3.02
N GLN A 626 -15.80 9.54 -1.83
CA GLN A 626 -14.50 9.00 -1.41
C GLN A 626 -14.64 7.61 -0.77
N PRO A 627 -14.62 6.54 -1.58
CA PRO A 627 -14.34 5.21 -1.05
C PRO A 627 -12.87 5.13 -0.62
N TYR A 628 -12.62 4.55 0.54
CA TYR A 628 -11.32 4.43 1.15
C TYR A 628 -11.00 2.96 1.46
N ARG A 629 -9.86 2.42 1.01
CA ARG A 629 -9.46 1.01 1.17
C ARG A 629 -10.54 0.01 0.78
N SER A 630 -11.34 0.39 -0.22
CA SER A 630 -12.51 -0.38 -0.68
C SER A 630 -12.21 -1.04 -2.03
N ARG A 631 -13.01 -2.05 -2.40
CA ARG A 631 -12.79 -2.76 -3.66
C ARG A 631 -14.10 -3.06 -4.38
N ASN A 632 -14.02 -3.31 -5.69
CA ASN A 632 -15.15 -3.55 -6.58
C ASN A 632 -16.16 -2.40 -6.49
N ILE A 633 -15.80 -1.26 -7.06
CA ILE A 633 -16.53 -0.01 -6.95
C ILE A 633 -17.08 0.38 -8.31
N LEU A 634 -18.36 0.76 -8.36
CA LEU A 634 -19.02 1.27 -9.56
C LEU A 634 -19.64 2.63 -9.29
N ILE A 635 -19.31 3.63 -10.09
CA ILE A 635 -19.96 4.94 -10.13
C ILE A 635 -20.46 5.15 -11.56
N GLU A 636 -21.79 5.18 -11.77
CA GLU A 636 -22.36 5.09 -13.11
C GLU A 636 -23.58 5.99 -13.33
N GLY A 637 -23.57 6.75 -14.40
CA GLY A 637 -24.74 7.36 -15.03
C GLY A 637 -25.28 8.63 -14.37
N VAL A 638 -24.85 8.98 -13.16
CA VAL A 638 -25.35 10.14 -12.40
C VAL A 638 -24.78 11.46 -12.91
N THR A 639 -25.52 12.54 -12.69
CA THR A 639 -25.04 13.93 -12.83
C THR A 639 -24.52 14.44 -11.49
N ILE A 640 -23.34 15.07 -11.47
CA ILE A 640 -22.74 15.62 -10.25
C ILE A 640 -22.57 17.14 -10.39
N LEU A 641 -23.10 17.87 -9.41
CA LEU A 641 -23.11 19.33 -9.38
C LEU A 641 -22.55 19.84 -8.04
N ARG A 642 -21.96 21.02 -8.07
CA ARG A 642 -21.57 21.86 -6.93
C ARG A 642 -20.82 21.12 -5.83
N SER A 643 -19.72 20.46 -6.19
CA SER A 643 -18.86 19.75 -5.23
C SER A 643 -18.16 20.72 -4.26
N PRO A 644 -17.99 20.34 -2.97
CA PRO A 644 -17.18 21.13 -2.04
C PRO A 644 -15.70 21.18 -2.42
N MET A 645 -15.12 20.09 -2.90
CA MET A 645 -13.72 19.90 -3.26
C MET A 645 -13.59 18.85 -4.38
N TRP A 646 -12.58 17.98 -4.41
CA TRP A 646 -12.42 16.88 -5.36
C TRP A 646 -13.69 16.03 -5.43
N ILE A 647 -14.07 15.65 -6.64
CA ILE A 647 -15.40 15.10 -6.87
C ILE A 647 -15.41 13.58 -6.64
N ILE A 648 -14.65 12.82 -7.43
CA ILE A 648 -14.55 11.37 -7.27
C ILE A 648 -13.12 11.05 -6.86
N ASN A 649 -12.91 10.73 -5.60
CA ASN A 649 -11.59 10.48 -5.05
C ASN A 649 -11.51 9.12 -4.35
N PRO A 650 -11.45 8.00 -5.09
CA PRO A 650 -11.16 6.70 -4.51
C PRO A 650 -9.73 6.69 -3.98
N VAL A 651 -9.52 6.23 -2.72
CA VAL A 651 -8.23 6.21 -2.05
C VAL A 651 -7.88 4.80 -1.62
N LEU A 652 -6.70 4.31 -2.03
CA LEU A 652 -6.23 2.95 -1.72
C LEU A 652 -7.23 1.86 -2.14
N CYS A 653 -7.95 2.12 -3.24
CA CYS A 653 -9.01 1.25 -3.76
C CYS A 653 -8.52 0.35 -4.89
N GLN A 654 -9.24 -0.75 -5.10
CA GLN A 654 -8.96 -1.71 -6.17
C GLN A 654 -10.22 -2.04 -6.96
N ASN A 655 -10.06 -2.21 -8.29
CA ASN A 655 -11.14 -2.51 -9.22
C ASN A 655 -12.26 -1.46 -9.17
N VAL A 656 -11.98 -0.28 -9.72
CA VAL A 656 -12.86 0.88 -9.74
C VAL A 656 -13.34 1.16 -11.15
N THR A 657 -14.64 1.27 -11.35
CA THR A 657 -15.25 1.68 -12.63
C THR A 657 -16.03 2.98 -12.42
N VAL A 658 -15.67 3.99 -13.21
CA VAL A 658 -16.36 5.29 -13.30
C VAL A 658 -16.81 5.46 -14.74
N ARG A 659 -18.13 5.47 -15.02
CA ARG A 659 -18.61 5.53 -16.39
C ARG A 659 -19.93 6.27 -16.59
N GLY A 660 -20.05 6.91 -17.74
CA GLY A 660 -21.31 7.51 -18.20
C GLY A 660 -21.79 8.68 -17.36
N LEU A 661 -20.91 9.39 -16.68
CA LEU A 661 -21.24 10.51 -15.81
C LEU A 661 -21.32 11.82 -16.56
N SER A 662 -22.07 12.78 -15.99
CA SER A 662 -21.99 14.20 -16.33
C SER A 662 -21.53 14.98 -15.10
N ILE A 663 -20.28 15.42 -15.11
CA ILE A 663 -19.67 16.20 -14.02
C ILE A 663 -19.58 17.65 -14.45
N VAL A 664 -20.33 18.54 -13.79
CA VAL A 664 -20.38 19.97 -14.10
C VAL A 664 -20.28 20.76 -12.80
N THR A 665 -19.07 21.21 -12.46
CA THR A 665 -18.80 21.90 -11.20
C THR A 665 -17.51 22.73 -11.25
N HIS A 666 -17.61 24.04 -11.00
CA HIS A 666 -16.58 25.05 -11.25
C HIS A 666 -16.08 25.75 -9.97
N GLY A 667 -16.10 25.08 -8.82
CA GLY A 667 -15.46 25.56 -7.59
C GLY A 667 -13.94 25.37 -7.62
N THR A 668 -13.24 26.04 -6.73
CA THR A 668 -11.78 25.82 -6.54
C THR A 668 -11.50 24.39 -6.09
N ASN A 669 -10.50 23.73 -6.68
CA ASN A 669 -10.15 22.32 -6.45
C ASN A 669 -11.32 21.36 -6.75
N ASN A 670 -12.14 21.69 -7.75
CA ASN A 670 -13.16 20.79 -8.24
C ASN A 670 -12.57 19.89 -9.33
N ASP A 671 -11.58 19.07 -8.97
CA ASP A 671 -11.04 18.02 -9.81
C ASP A 671 -12.12 16.94 -10.02
N GLY A 672 -12.28 16.44 -11.26
CA GLY A 672 -13.39 15.56 -11.62
C GLY A 672 -13.25 14.13 -11.09
N CYS A 673 -12.10 13.50 -11.33
CA CYS A 673 -11.84 12.14 -10.84
C CYS A 673 -10.36 11.97 -10.46
N ASP A 674 -10.11 11.71 -9.19
CA ASP A 674 -8.79 11.64 -8.57
C ASP A 674 -8.52 10.26 -7.96
N PRO A 675 -8.23 9.23 -8.78
CA PRO A 675 -7.81 7.95 -8.22
C PRO A 675 -6.46 8.13 -7.50
N GLU A 676 -6.44 7.88 -6.18
CA GLU A 676 -5.28 8.09 -5.35
C GLU A 676 -4.78 6.78 -4.73
N SER A 677 -3.56 6.35 -5.08
CA SER A 677 -3.00 5.06 -4.66
C SER A 677 -3.92 3.88 -5.03
N CYS A 678 -4.60 3.95 -6.19
CA CYS A 678 -5.58 2.97 -6.65
C CYS A 678 -5.00 2.01 -7.70
N GLN A 679 -5.55 0.81 -7.76
CA GLN A 679 -5.16 -0.22 -8.73
C GLN A 679 -6.35 -0.72 -9.55
N ASP A 680 -6.12 -0.92 -10.86
CA ASP A 680 -7.13 -1.44 -11.79
C ASP A 680 -8.38 -0.51 -11.86
N VAL A 681 -8.21 0.67 -12.47
CA VAL A 681 -9.22 1.72 -12.57
C VAL A 681 -9.64 1.93 -14.02
N LEU A 682 -10.95 1.98 -14.31
CA LEU A 682 -11.53 2.34 -15.58
C LEU A 682 -12.37 3.60 -15.44
N ILE A 683 -12.04 4.63 -16.23
CA ILE A 683 -12.81 5.87 -16.37
C ILE A 683 -13.24 5.97 -17.82
N GLU A 684 -14.55 5.88 -18.11
CA GLU A 684 -15.05 5.82 -19.48
C GLU A 684 -16.36 6.57 -19.70
N ASP A 685 -16.60 6.99 -20.95
CA ASP A 685 -17.87 7.55 -21.44
C ASP A 685 -18.37 8.75 -20.59
N THR A 686 -17.47 9.52 -19.97
CA THR A 686 -17.78 10.56 -18.98
C THR A 686 -17.51 11.96 -19.54
N LEU A 687 -18.41 12.91 -19.25
CA LEU A 687 -18.24 14.32 -19.49
C LEU A 687 -17.65 15.00 -18.25
N PHE A 688 -16.51 15.68 -18.45
CA PHE A 688 -15.87 16.54 -17.46
C PHE A 688 -15.95 18.00 -17.89
N ASP A 689 -16.51 18.84 -17.03
CA ASP A 689 -16.64 20.28 -17.16
C ASP A 689 -16.38 20.86 -15.75
N THR A 690 -15.10 21.06 -15.41
CA THR A 690 -14.60 21.16 -14.05
C THR A 690 -13.83 22.46 -13.81
N GLY A 691 -13.75 22.89 -12.56
CA GLY A 691 -13.03 24.11 -12.17
C GLY A 691 -11.56 23.87 -11.82
N ASP A 692 -11.07 22.63 -11.92
CA ASP A 692 -9.67 22.23 -11.79
C ASP A 692 -9.41 21.04 -12.73
N ASP A 693 -8.47 20.15 -12.49
CA ASP A 693 -8.13 19.04 -13.39
C ASP A 693 -9.35 18.14 -13.67
N CYS A 694 -9.58 17.71 -14.93
CA CYS A 694 -10.67 16.79 -15.25
C CYS A 694 -10.44 15.42 -14.61
N ILE A 695 -9.23 14.86 -14.79
CA ILE A 695 -8.79 13.63 -14.14
C ILE A 695 -7.39 13.88 -13.58
N ALA A 696 -7.20 13.69 -12.25
CA ALA A 696 -5.89 13.86 -11.64
C ALA A 696 -5.48 12.60 -10.85
N ILE A 697 -4.60 11.82 -11.45
CA ILE A 697 -4.08 10.57 -10.87
C ILE A 697 -3.06 10.91 -9.80
N LYS A 698 -3.28 10.42 -8.56
CA LYS A 698 -2.50 10.77 -7.37
C LYS A 698 -2.01 9.53 -6.62
N SER A 699 -1.02 9.67 -5.72
CA SER A 699 -0.50 8.60 -4.86
C SER A 699 0.15 9.13 -3.57
N GLY A 700 -0.42 10.18 -3.02
CA GLY A 700 -0.01 10.77 -1.74
C GLY A 700 1.07 11.83 -1.82
N ARG A 701 1.10 12.69 -0.79
CA ARG A 701 1.95 13.89 -0.72
C ARG A 701 3.16 13.66 0.18
N ASN A 702 4.36 13.90 -0.35
CA ASN A 702 5.63 14.00 0.38
C ASN A 702 5.89 12.83 1.35
N ASN A 703 6.31 13.09 2.60
CA ASN A 703 6.60 12.08 3.60
C ASN A 703 5.38 11.20 3.94
N ASP A 704 4.17 11.77 3.97
CA ASP A 704 2.96 10.97 4.22
C ASP A 704 2.65 10.03 3.06
N GLY A 705 2.80 10.50 1.81
CA GLY A 705 2.69 9.66 0.61
C GLY A 705 3.72 8.52 0.59
N ARG A 706 4.98 8.81 0.94
CA ARG A 706 6.04 7.80 1.06
C ARG A 706 5.80 6.83 2.21
N ARG A 707 5.25 7.29 3.32
CA ARG A 707 4.84 6.44 4.46
C ARG A 707 3.79 5.41 4.05
N VAL A 708 2.81 5.81 3.24
CA VAL A 708 1.80 4.90 2.68
C VAL A 708 2.43 4.01 1.61
N GLY A 709 3.24 4.57 0.70
CA GLY A 709 4.09 3.86 -0.24
C GLY A 709 3.35 3.05 -1.31
N VAL A 710 2.12 3.45 -1.69
CA VAL A 710 1.29 2.74 -2.67
C VAL A 710 1.13 3.59 -3.93
N ALA A 711 1.57 3.07 -5.07
CA ALA A 711 1.39 3.70 -6.37
C ALA A 711 -0.05 3.62 -6.87
N SER A 712 -0.44 4.54 -7.75
CA SER A 712 -1.60 4.36 -8.63
C SER A 712 -1.16 3.63 -9.90
N GLU A 713 -1.85 2.53 -10.27
CA GLU A 713 -1.42 1.70 -11.40
C GLU A 713 -2.57 1.02 -12.15
N ASN A 714 -2.33 0.73 -13.43
CA ASN A 714 -3.28 0.08 -14.33
C ASN A 714 -4.56 0.91 -14.48
N ILE A 715 -4.42 2.14 -14.95
CA ILE A 715 -5.52 3.08 -15.10
C ILE A 715 -5.85 3.25 -16.57
N ILE A 716 -7.12 3.08 -16.93
CA ILE A 716 -7.64 3.28 -18.27
C ILE A 716 -8.60 4.46 -18.28
N VAL A 717 -8.34 5.43 -19.15
CA VAL A 717 -9.22 6.55 -19.45
C VAL A 717 -9.63 6.45 -20.92
N ARG A 718 -10.92 6.29 -21.22
CA ARG A 718 -11.36 6.16 -22.60
C ARG A 718 -12.72 6.79 -22.88
N ASN A 719 -12.92 7.22 -24.12
CA ASN A 719 -14.18 7.78 -24.63
C ASN A 719 -14.70 8.98 -23.81
N CYS A 720 -13.83 9.70 -23.11
CA CYS A 720 -14.22 10.83 -22.28
C CYS A 720 -14.20 12.14 -23.07
N THR A 721 -15.06 13.07 -22.66
CA THR A 721 -15.08 14.45 -23.17
C THR A 721 -14.68 15.39 -22.04
N MET A 722 -13.66 16.21 -22.25
CA MET A 722 -13.12 17.17 -21.29
C MET A 722 -13.27 18.57 -21.86
N LYS A 723 -14.02 19.46 -21.17
CA LYS A 723 -14.40 20.79 -21.67
C LYS A 723 -13.71 21.93 -20.95
N ASP A 724 -13.66 21.92 -19.64
CA ASP A 724 -13.02 22.94 -18.81
C ASP A 724 -12.16 22.29 -17.77
N GLY A 725 -11.09 22.95 -17.34
CA GLY A 725 -10.18 22.46 -16.32
C GLY A 725 -8.71 22.78 -16.57
N HIS A 726 -7.86 22.60 -15.56
CA HIS A 726 -6.42 22.86 -15.66
C HIS A 726 -5.65 21.78 -16.44
N GLY A 727 -6.25 20.62 -16.69
CA GLY A 727 -5.70 19.57 -17.52
C GLY A 727 -6.70 18.43 -17.78
N GLY A 728 -6.63 17.82 -18.96
CA GLY A 728 -7.51 16.70 -19.33
C GLY A 728 -7.19 15.45 -18.54
N VAL A 729 -5.99 14.91 -18.71
CA VAL A 729 -5.46 13.82 -17.87
C VAL A 729 -4.17 14.31 -17.24
N VAL A 730 -4.15 14.29 -15.90
CA VAL A 730 -3.06 14.85 -15.10
C VAL A 730 -2.47 13.76 -14.20
N LEU A 731 -1.15 13.70 -14.08
CA LEU A 731 -0.42 12.92 -13.10
C LEU A 731 0.16 13.91 -12.08
N GLY A 732 -0.42 13.96 -10.92
CA GLY A 732 0.04 14.87 -9.86
C GLY A 732 -1.01 15.87 -9.32
N SER A 733 -0.55 16.75 -8.37
CA SER A 733 0.83 16.87 -7.86
C SER A 733 1.16 15.89 -6.72
N GLU A 734 0.20 15.27 -6.08
CA GLU A 734 0.36 14.33 -4.94
C GLU A 734 0.72 12.93 -5.45
N ILE A 735 2.01 12.71 -5.79
CA ILE A 735 2.46 11.50 -6.50
C ILE A 735 3.71 10.85 -5.88
N SER A 736 3.93 11.05 -4.59
CA SER A 736 5.11 10.52 -3.92
C SER A 736 5.17 8.99 -3.86
N GLY A 737 4.01 8.30 -4.01
CA GLY A 737 3.93 6.84 -4.15
C GLY A 737 4.18 6.32 -5.57
N GLY A 738 4.27 7.22 -6.58
CA GLY A 738 4.42 6.87 -7.99
C GLY A 738 3.10 6.62 -8.74
N VAL A 739 3.17 6.70 -10.08
CA VAL A 739 2.06 6.37 -10.99
C VAL A 739 2.60 5.59 -12.17
N ARG A 740 1.94 4.50 -12.57
CA ARG A 740 2.38 3.68 -13.69
C ARG A 740 1.24 2.99 -14.43
N ASN A 741 1.50 2.66 -15.70
CA ASN A 741 0.57 1.92 -16.56
C ASN A 741 -0.75 2.67 -16.76
N VAL A 742 -0.68 3.88 -17.32
CA VAL A 742 -1.84 4.72 -17.64
C VAL A 742 -2.11 4.68 -19.13
N PHE A 743 -3.33 4.32 -19.52
CA PHE A 743 -3.78 4.25 -20.90
C PHE A 743 -4.90 5.27 -21.14
N ILE A 744 -4.73 6.12 -22.16
CA ILE A 744 -5.68 7.16 -22.54
C ILE A 744 -6.04 6.95 -23.99
N GLU A 745 -7.31 6.69 -24.32
CA GLU A 745 -7.71 6.50 -25.70
C GLU A 745 -9.09 7.06 -26.04
N ASN A 746 -9.26 7.43 -27.30
CA ASN A 746 -10.53 7.87 -27.88
C ASN A 746 -11.19 9.05 -27.16
N CYS A 747 -10.41 9.93 -26.55
CA CYS A 747 -10.93 11.10 -25.83
C CYS A 747 -11.02 12.36 -26.71
N VAL A 748 -11.88 13.28 -26.31
CA VAL A 748 -12.05 14.60 -26.93
C VAL A 748 -11.70 15.68 -25.90
N MET A 749 -10.74 16.54 -26.22
CA MET A 749 -10.22 17.62 -25.37
C MET A 749 -10.24 18.97 -26.14
N ASP A 750 -11.34 19.27 -26.80
CA ASP A 750 -11.45 20.45 -27.67
C ASP A 750 -12.15 21.60 -26.94
N SER A 751 -11.38 22.36 -26.15
CA SER A 751 -11.86 23.57 -25.49
C SER A 751 -10.72 24.52 -25.16
N PRO A 752 -10.87 25.83 -25.38
CA PRO A 752 -9.90 26.84 -24.99
C PRO A 752 -9.85 27.07 -23.47
N GLU A 753 -10.90 26.66 -22.72
CA GLU A 753 -10.96 26.69 -21.25
C GLU A 753 -10.26 25.51 -20.61
N LEU A 754 -9.91 24.46 -21.38
CA LEU A 754 -9.05 23.38 -20.91
C LEU A 754 -7.58 23.77 -21.14
N ASP A 755 -6.83 23.99 -20.07
CA ASP A 755 -5.46 24.50 -20.21
C ASP A 755 -4.53 23.53 -20.96
N ARG A 756 -4.56 22.23 -20.64
CA ARG A 756 -3.59 21.23 -21.12
C ARG A 756 -4.26 19.90 -21.47
N GLY A 757 -3.74 19.19 -22.44
CA GLY A 757 -4.23 17.85 -22.77
C GLY A 757 -3.73 16.79 -21.76
N LEU A 758 -2.45 16.45 -21.82
CA LEU A 758 -1.76 15.53 -20.90
C LEU A 758 -0.76 16.32 -20.06
N ARG A 759 -0.85 16.17 -18.72
CA ARG A 759 -0.05 16.99 -17.80
C ARG A 759 0.61 16.15 -16.72
N PHE A 760 1.89 16.41 -16.44
CA PHE A 760 2.65 15.88 -15.32
C PHE A 760 3.05 17.04 -14.40
N LYS A 761 2.66 16.98 -13.11
CA LYS A 761 3.02 17.96 -12.08
C LYS A 761 3.88 17.29 -11.02
N ASN A 762 5.16 17.70 -10.90
CA ASN A 762 6.07 17.11 -9.92
C ASN A 762 7.14 18.12 -9.43
N ASN A 763 7.90 17.75 -8.42
CA ASN A 763 9.00 18.53 -7.89
C ASN A 763 9.95 17.68 -7.03
N ALA A 764 11.05 18.29 -6.55
CA ALA A 764 12.06 17.58 -5.76
C ALA A 764 11.64 17.24 -4.32
N VAL A 765 10.52 17.74 -3.84
CA VAL A 765 9.95 17.38 -2.52
C VAL A 765 9.04 16.16 -2.64
N ARG A 766 8.25 16.11 -3.73
CA ARG A 766 7.36 14.97 -4.06
C ARG A 766 8.15 13.74 -4.46
N GLY A 767 9.02 13.86 -5.49
CA GLY A 767 9.71 12.71 -6.08
C GLY A 767 8.74 11.75 -6.76
N GLY A 768 9.02 10.45 -6.63
CA GLY A 768 8.20 9.38 -7.22
C GLY A 768 8.54 9.09 -8.68
N VAL A 769 8.08 7.93 -9.15
CA VAL A 769 8.27 7.45 -10.51
C VAL A 769 6.95 7.49 -11.26
N LEU A 770 6.93 8.19 -12.40
CA LEU A 770 5.80 8.28 -13.33
C LEU A 770 6.22 7.60 -14.62
N GLU A 771 5.64 6.44 -14.92
CA GLU A 771 6.11 5.63 -16.04
C GLU A 771 5.01 4.89 -16.78
N ASN A 772 5.27 4.53 -18.04
CA ASN A 772 4.35 3.77 -18.87
C ASN A 772 3.01 4.51 -19.06
N VAL A 773 3.05 5.68 -19.64
CA VAL A 773 1.87 6.50 -19.95
C VAL A 773 1.64 6.50 -21.47
N PHE A 774 0.50 5.99 -21.88
CA PHE A 774 0.17 5.75 -23.27
C PHE A 774 -1.09 6.52 -23.67
N MET A 775 -1.00 7.41 -24.66
CA MET A 775 -2.14 8.16 -25.20
C MET A 775 -2.28 7.83 -26.69
N ARG A 776 -3.50 7.49 -27.13
CA ARG A 776 -3.77 7.30 -28.56
C ARG A 776 -5.18 7.72 -28.97
N ASN A 777 -5.34 8.03 -30.25
CA ASN A 777 -6.64 8.38 -30.86
C ASN A 777 -7.35 9.52 -30.13
N VAL A 778 -6.63 10.52 -29.66
CA VAL A 778 -7.20 11.66 -28.92
C VAL A 778 -7.32 12.85 -29.85
N LYS A 779 -8.50 13.47 -29.85
CA LYS A 779 -8.78 14.71 -30.59
C LYS A 779 -8.62 15.90 -29.66
N ILE A 780 -7.55 16.65 -29.83
CA ILE A 780 -7.32 17.93 -29.15
C ILE A 780 -7.56 19.03 -30.19
N GLY A 781 -8.73 19.65 -30.14
CA GLY A 781 -9.03 20.75 -31.06
C GLY A 781 -8.19 21.96 -30.68
N ARG A 782 -8.52 22.60 -29.57
CA ARG A 782 -7.76 23.68 -28.96
C ARG A 782 -7.68 23.48 -27.44
N VAL A 783 -6.50 23.68 -26.90
CA VAL A 783 -6.29 23.81 -25.42
C VAL A 783 -5.59 25.13 -25.15
N GLY A 784 -5.70 25.64 -23.91
CA GLY A 784 -5.22 26.97 -23.55
C GLY A 784 -3.69 27.14 -23.58
N GLU A 785 -2.91 26.07 -23.29
CA GLU A 785 -1.45 26.17 -23.16
C GLU A 785 -0.66 25.14 -23.99
N ALA A 786 -0.84 23.84 -23.77
CA ALA A 786 -0.05 22.83 -24.45
C ALA A 786 -0.75 21.47 -24.57
N VAL A 787 -0.39 20.69 -25.59
CA VAL A 787 -0.85 19.31 -25.76
C VAL A 787 -0.25 18.40 -24.68
N LEU A 788 1.07 18.48 -24.47
CA LEU A 788 1.83 17.79 -23.41
C LEU A 788 2.54 18.79 -22.51
N THR A 789 2.35 18.66 -21.20
CA THR A 789 3.12 19.40 -20.19
C THR A 789 3.79 18.43 -19.24
N ILE A 790 5.12 18.53 -19.04
CA ILE A 790 5.90 17.85 -17.99
C ILE A 790 6.59 18.94 -17.17
N ASP A 791 5.99 19.33 -16.05
CA ASP A 791 6.50 20.37 -15.17
C ASP A 791 7.06 19.74 -13.89
N LEU A 792 8.39 19.59 -13.83
CA LEU A 792 9.10 19.10 -12.64
C LEU A 792 9.57 20.24 -11.73
N LEU A 793 9.24 21.48 -12.09
CA LEU A 793 9.49 22.67 -11.28
C LEU A 793 8.21 23.19 -10.59
N TYR A 794 7.14 22.37 -10.58
CA TYR A 794 5.85 22.73 -10.02
C TYR A 794 5.96 23.02 -8.51
N GLU A 795 5.30 24.07 -8.01
CA GLU A 795 5.29 24.52 -6.61
C GLU A 795 6.71 24.67 -6.00
N GLU A 796 7.20 23.66 -5.23
CA GLU A 796 8.49 23.72 -4.53
C GLU A 796 9.71 23.59 -5.46
N GLY A 797 9.52 23.20 -6.73
CA GLY A 797 10.56 23.10 -7.74
C GLY A 797 11.70 22.15 -7.38
N ALA A 798 12.95 22.58 -7.60
CA ALA A 798 14.14 21.77 -7.36
C ALA A 798 14.58 21.72 -5.88
N LYS A 799 13.79 22.26 -4.95
CA LYS A 799 14.16 22.45 -3.53
C LYS A 799 13.93 21.21 -2.68
N GLY A 800 14.39 20.05 -3.08
CA GLY A 800 14.22 18.82 -2.32
C GLY A 800 15.26 17.77 -2.63
N SER A 801 15.22 16.66 -1.89
CA SER A 801 16.16 15.54 -2.04
C SER A 801 15.58 14.38 -2.87
N HIS A 802 14.29 14.39 -3.18
CA HIS A 802 13.60 13.32 -3.90
C HIS A 802 13.49 13.67 -5.38
N LYS A 803 14.37 13.11 -6.19
CA LYS A 803 14.43 13.41 -7.62
C LYS A 803 13.31 12.68 -8.37
N PRO A 804 12.40 13.39 -9.07
CA PRO A 804 11.34 12.76 -9.83
C PRO A 804 11.86 12.07 -11.10
N ILE A 805 11.15 11.00 -11.50
CA ILE A 805 11.41 10.27 -12.73
C ILE A 805 10.12 10.26 -13.56
N VAL A 806 10.17 10.74 -14.80
CA VAL A 806 9.13 10.59 -15.84
C VAL A 806 9.76 9.84 -17.00
N ARG A 807 9.21 8.68 -17.36
CA ARG A 807 9.76 7.89 -18.45
C ARG A 807 8.72 7.05 -19.18
N ASN A 808 9.03 6.69 -20.43
CA ASN A 808 8.17 5.88 -21.30
C ASN A 808 6.77 6.49 -21.46
N VAL A 809 6.71 7.69 -22.06
CA VAL A 809 5.48 8.39 -22.44
C VAL A 809 5.31 8.28 -23.96
N GLN A 810 4.23 7.66 -24.42
CA GLN A 810 3.94 7.44 -25.83
C GLN A 810 2.64 8.13 -26.24
N ILE A 811 2.70 8.96 -27.27
CA ILE A 811 1.59 9.73 -27.83
C ILE A 811 1.44 9.32 -29.28
N GLU A 812 0.33 8.65 -29.62
CA GLU A 812 0.12 8.03 -30.92
C GLU A 812 -1.23 8.45 -31.52
N ASN A 813 -1.25 8.82 -32.82
CA ASN A 813 -2.47 9.24 -33.54
C ASN A 813 -3.26 10.33 -32.79
N VAL A 814 -2.56 11.37 -32.34
CA VAL A 814 -3.15 12.53 -31.65
C VAL A 814 -3.18 13.73 -32.60
N THR A 815 -4.29 14.45 -32.58
CA THR A 815 -4.48 15.64 -33.43
C THR A 815 -4.79 16.87 -32.62
N SER A 816 -4.17 18.01 -32.96
CA SER A 816 -4.54 19.35 -32.43
C SER A 816 -4.65 20.35 -33.57
N THR A 817 -5.62 21.25 -33.48
CA THR A 817 -5.89 22.24 -34.53
C THR A 817 -5.47 23.66 -34.19
N ALA A 818 -5.31 24.02 -32.94
CA ALA A 818 -4.98 25.38 -32.52
C ALA A 818 -4.40 25.51 -31.10
N SER A 819 -3.67 24.52 -30.62
CA SER A 819 -3.02 24.62 -29.29
C SER A 819 -1.76 25.49 -29.37
N PRO A 820 -1.47 26.35 -28.38
CA PRO A 820 -0.30 27.24 -28.40
C PRO A 820 1.02 26.51 -28.57
N ARG A 821 1.18 25.34 -27.90
CA ARG A 821 2.40 24.49 -27.97
C ARG A 821 2.03 23.03 -28.09
N VAL A 822 2.91 22.25 -28.69
CA VAL A 822 2.86 20.77 -28.62
C VAL A 822 3.42 20.32 -27.28
N MET A 823 4.56 20.91 -26.85
CA MET A 823 5.23 20.47 -25.62
C MET A 823 5.65 21.66 -24.73
N PHE A 824 5.52 21.43 -23.41
CA PHE A 824 6.18 22.18 -22.35
C PHE A 824 6.85 21.18 -21.40
N ILE A 825 8.18 21.12 -21.39
CA ILE A 825 8.97 20.24 -20.54
C ILE A 825 9.94 21.07 -19.72
N ALA A 826 9.79 21.10 -18.41
CA ALA A 826 10.62 21.80 -17.45
C ALA A 826 11.23 20.82 -16.44
N GLY A 827 12.37 20.24 -16.80
CA GLY A 827 13.20 19.41 -15.92
C GLY A 827 14.30 20.20 -15.23
N PHE A 828 15.01 19.56 -14.30
CA PHE A 828 16.15 20.14 -13.58
C PHE A 828 17.24 19.08 -13.32
N GLU A 829 18.41 19.49 -12.87
CA GLU A 829 19.54 18.59 -12.65
C GLU A 829 19.23 17.47 -11.63
N GLY A 830 19.43 16.23 -12.05
CA GLY A 830 19.16 15.02 -11.28
C GLY A 830 17.72 14.51 -11.36
N ALA A 831 16.76 15.27 -11.94
CA ALA A 831 15.47 14.71 -12.36
C ALA A 831 15.63 13.96 -13.71
N VAL A 832 14.77 12.96 -13.93
CA VAL A 832 14.78 12.19 -15.19
C VAL A 832 13.49 12.45 -15.95
N VAL A 833 13.61 12.94 -17.20
CA VAL A 833 12.54 12.93 -18.20
C VAL A 833 13.09 12.23 -19.43
N ASP A 834 12.65 11.00 -19.71
CA ASP A 834 13.27 10.19 -20.76
C ASP A 834 12.27 9.32 -21.50
N ASN A 835 12.63 8.92 -22.73
CA ASN A 835 11.82 8.08 -23.60
C ASN A 835 10.41 8.64 -23.84
N ILE A 836 10.34 9.87 -24.34
CA ILE A 836 9.09 10.51 -24.79
C ILE A 836 8.95 10.31 -26.28
N ARG A 837 7.86 9.69 -26.73
CA ARG A 837 7.68 9.33 -28.14
C ARG A 837 6.36 9.88 -28.69
N PHE A 838 6.45 10.55 -29.82
CA PHE A 838 5.29 10.93 -30.65
C PHE A 838 5.28 10.12 -31.95
N LYS A 839 4.13 9.53 -32.26
CA LYS A 839 3.95 8.76 -33.49
C LYS A 839 2.64 9.08 -34.17
N ASP A 840 2.67 9.22 -35.52
CA ASP A 840 1.49 9.43 -36.35
C ASP A 840 0.61 10.61 -35.89
N CYS A 841 1.23 11.72 -35.43
CA CYS A 841 0.53 12.87 -34.88
C CYS A 841 0.49 14.05 -35.83
N THR A 842 -0.59 14.88 -35.73
CA THR A 842 -0.74 16.11 -36.50
C THR A 842 -1.11 17.26 -35.57
N PHE A 843 -0.24 18.26 -35.48
CA PHE A 843 -0.43 19.46 -34.71
C PHE A 843 -0.43 20.69 -35.60
N GLU A 844 -1.58 21.33 -35.76
CA GLU A 844 -1.77 22.51 -36.62
C GLU A 844 -2.04 23.74 -35.74
N GLY A 845 -1.72 24.93 -36.29
CA GLY A 845 -1.99 26.18 -35.61
C GLY A 845 -1.13 26.44 -34.37
N VAL A 846 0.09 25.89 -34.28
CA VAL A 846 1.01 26.08 -33.17
C VAL A 846 1.49 27.54 -33.14
N GLU A 847 1.29 28.24 -32.01
CA GLU A 847 1.49 29.70 -31.90
C GLU A 847 2.83 30.09 -31.29
N ALA A 848 3.36 29.26 -30.38
CA ALA A 848 4.54 29.55 -29.58
C ALA A 848 5.63 28.48 -29.73
N ALA A 849 6.87 28.87 -29.45
CA ALA A 849 7.99 27.93 -29.43
C ALA A 849 7.83 26.87 -28.32
N GLU A 850 8.33 25.68 -28.61
CA GLU A 850 8.42 24.63 -27.61
C GLU A 850 9.35 25.04 -26.45
N VAL A 851 9.00 24.64 -25.25
CA VAL A 851 9.85 24.76 -24.05
C VAL A 851 10.33 23.36 -23.66
N VAL A 852 11.63 23.11 -23.80
CA VAL A 852 12.22 21.81 -23.43
C VAL A 852 13.53 22.04 -22.70
N SER A 853 13.56 21.67 -21.42
CA SER A 853 14.76 21.72 -20.58
C SER A 853 14.85 20.49 -19.70
N GLY A 854 16.06 19.95 -19.50
CA GLY A 854 16.29 18.79 -18.61
C GLY A 854 15.62 17.50 -19.09
N ALA A 855 15.40 17.34 -20.40
CA ALA A 855 14.88 16.12 -20.99
C ALA A 855 16.00 15.29 -21.62
N GLY A 856 15.88 13.96 -21.53
CA GLY A 856 16.70 12.98 -22.25
C GLY A 856 16.18 12.76 -23.69
N SER A 857 15.80 11.52 -24.01
CA SER A 857 15.37 11.18 -25.37
C SER A 857 13.92 11.60 -25.65
N ILE A 858 13.73 12.37 -26.72
CA ILE A 858 12.43 12.68 -27.32
C ILE A 858 12.48 12.26 -28.79
N SER A 859 11.52 11.47 -29.25
CA SER A 859 11.49 10.98 -30.63
C SER A 859 10.17 11.28 -31.34
N PHE A 860 10.26 11.51 -32.65
CA PHE A 860 9.13 11.79 -33.53
C PHE A 860 9.16 10.84 -34.73
N GLU A 861 8.06 10.12 -34.91
CA GLU A 861 7.85 9.21 -36.04
C GLU A 861 6.56 9.62 -36.76
N ASN A 862 6.66 10.02 -38.03
CA ASN A 862 5.52 10.49 -38.85
C ASN A 862 4.70 11.57 -38.12
N VAL A 863 5.35 12.63 -37.62
CA VAL A 863 4.72 13.74 -36.92
C VAL A 863 4.74 15.02 -37.80
N THR A 864 3.60 15.66 -37.89
CA THR A 864 3.44 16.96 -38.63
C THR A 864 3.15 18.07 -37.62
N ILE A 865 3.98 19.13 -37.61
CA ILE A 865 3.78 20.32 -36.79
C ILE A 865 3.68 21.52 -37.76
N LYS A 866 2.55 22.21 -37.76
CA LYS A 866 2.31 23.39 -38.61
C LYS A 866 2.07 24.61 -37.70
N PRO A 867 2.89 25.68 -37.82
CA PRO A 867 2.68 26.92 -37.09
C PRO A 867 1.40 27.63 -37.51
N ALA A 868 0.86 28.43 -36.59
CA ALA A 868 -0.26 29.31 -36.88
C ALA A 868 0.11 30.27 -38.01
N ARG A 869 -0.79 30.45 -38.97
CA ARG A 869 -0.60 31.46 -40.06
C ARG A 869 -0.61 32.85 -39.38
N LYS A 870 0.51 33.61 -39.50
CA LYS A 870 0.49 35.01 -39.10
C LYS A 870 -0.61 35.71 -39.88
N PRO A 871 -1.47 36.56 -39.27
CA PRO A 871 -2.41 37.39 -40.02
C PRO A 871 -1.62 38.13 -41.07
N ARG A 872 -2.03 38.04 -42.33
CA ARG A 872 -1.50 38.95 -43.37
C ARG A 872 -1.73 40.37 -42.85
N SER A 873 -0.64 41.14 -42.60
CA SER A 873 -0.72 42.56 -42.37
C SER A 873 -1.60 43.18 -43.47
N ALA A 874 -2.69 43.78 -43.09
CA ALA A 874 -3.51 44.53 -44.03
C ALA A 874 -2.57 45.49 -44.79
N ASN A 875 -2.56 45.35 -46.07
CA ASN A 875 -1.75 46.13 -46.97
C ASN A 875 -1.72 47.60 -46.55
N SER A 876 -0.53 48.10 -46.32
CA SER A 876 -0.30 49.53 -46.30
C SER A 876 -0.83 50.09 -47.63
N VAL A 877 -1.91 50.84 -47.57
CA VAL A 877 -2.40 51.69 -48.69
C VAL A 877 -1.23 52.62 -49.04
N PRO A 878 -0.73 52.65 -50.24
CA PRO A 878 0.26 53.67 -50.67
C PRO A 878 -0.35 55.06 -50.50
N ALA A 879 0.40 55.91 -49.77
CA ALA A 879 0.03 57.32 -49.69
C ALA A 879 -0.02 57.91 -51.08
N PRO A 880 -1.01 58.75 -51.42
CA PRO A 880 -1.08 59.41 -52.70
C PRO A 880 0.14 60.31 -52.86
N ALA A 881 0.80 60.15 -54.04
CA ALA A 881 1.88 61.04 -54.47
C ALA A 881 1.33 62.47 -54.72
N ASN A 882 1.92 63.49 -54.10
CA ASN A 882 1.89 64.83 -54.46
C ASN A 882 3.15 65.14 -55.22
#